data_9d99d3cf43160eb82db86394a9e45b7c
#
_entry.id   9d99d3cf43160eb82db86394a9e45b7c
#
_cell.length_a   1.000
_cell.length_b   1.000
_cell.length_c   1.000
_cell.angle_alpha   90.00
_cell.angle_beta   90.00
_cell.angle_gamma   90.00
#
_symmetry.space_group_name_H-M   'P 1'
#
loop_
_entity.id
_entity.type
_entity.pdbx_description
1 polymer ?
#
loop_
_entity_poly.entity_id
_entity_poly.type
_entity_poly.pdbx_seq_one_letter_code
_entity_poly.pdbx_strand_id
1 'polypeptide(L)'
;MTRKPMKKIFLILLITLSAMADIDAQPAGLHKMSPLVCEALASVSDNVPMAKIHSSGRMSKVSSHASKHFNSLTAFVRIADDGERVLRDNGCTPLARFSNIYIASIPLNRLGALSLENSVMRIEAGAPCTAQMDTTRMIVNAVDVQEGAGLPQAYTGKGVVMGVMDIGFDLTHPDFFSPDMTEYRIKRLWDQLSADYDASKDLPVGAEYLTEEALLSYGCVRDGHKETHGTHTLGIAAGSGYTTDYRGLAWESDICLVANATSSDKEFIAEEDRYKYTSATDALGFKYIFDYAQSVGKPCVISFSEGAKQDLYGDDKLFYEVLDSLTGPGRILVASAGNNGDTYVHFHKPAGQLSQGTFVIGTDENVYFQMKSAEPFTIRTVVYSEHPDTVLIESAWPIAAADSVYTDTLDLADGRYEFTVAGYPSCYDPSEYAYEMLITAPRQIGLATPVSVEIVGSEADAHFFLTSGYMTTNGKNSNLIAGDHYYSILSPGSSPAAICVGATSYRTGFVNYKGERIKFNCGEKGERGPYSSMGPTFDGRVKPDVMAPGTNVTSARSSYWLDGGSDNWDIAYFDYNGQRYGWSANTGTSMSTPVVGGTIALWLQANPKLSPDDVREVIKKTSRRLTTDDAPLPNNQWGYGEIDAYKGLVEVLRMQSDGLDEISDYQPSGARFSMSGSDLRITFGRPLTRPATLAIYSINGTLLVSRTIPAGSADYYVSLANQPEAVYAVQLRSSDKGITGSTLVRK
;
A
#
# COMPACT_ATOMS: atom_id res chain seq x y z
N MET A 1 -34.33 -35.47 48.95
CA MET A 1 -35.10 -34.33 49.46
C MET A 1 -34.26 -33.09 49.34
N THR A 2 -34.39 -32.37 48.25
CA THR A 2 -33.54 -31.18 47.94
C THR A 2 -34.45 -30.04 47.49
N ARG A 3 -34.63 -29.07 48.34
CA ARG A 3 -35.24 -27.78 48.02
C ARG A 3 -34.15 -26.81 47.56
N LYS A 4 -33.99 -26.62 46.27
CA LYS A 4 -33.35 -25.44 45.72
C LYS A 4 -33.61 -25.39 44.19
N PRO A 5 -34.72 -24.85 43.73
CA PRO A 5 -34.64 -23.93 42.61
C PRO A 5 -35.50 -22.63 42.68
N MET A 6 -36.23 -22.37 43.79
CA MET A 6 -37.16 -21.24 43.82
C MET A 6 -36.51 -19.85 44.00
N LYS A 7 -35.29 -19.74 44.53
CA LYS A 7 -34.63 -18.43 44.74
C LYS A 7 -34.07 -17.80 43.48
N LYS A 8 -33.72 -18.57 42.43
CA LYS A 8 -33.21 -18.04 41.15
C LYS A 8 -34.31 -17.51 40.24
N ILE A 9 -35.50 -18.06 40.30
CA ILE A 9 -36.65 -17.59 39.50
C ILE A 9 -37.18 -16.27 40.07
N PHE A 10 -37.15 -16.07 41.39
CA PHE A 10 -37.57 -14.81 41.98
C PHE A 10 -36.58 -13.65 41.74
N LEU A 11 -35.30 -13.93 41.59
CA LEU A 11 -34.30 -12.90 41.29
C LEU A 11 -34.33 -12.49 39.80
N ILE A 12 -34.63 -13.43 38.91
CA ILE A 12 -34.82 -13.12 37.48
C ILE A 12 -36.12 -12.35 37.24
N LEU A 13 -37.18 -12.65 38.00
CA LEU A 13 -38.44 -11.90 37.93
C LEU A 13 -38.32 -10.49 38.54
N LEU A 14 -37.51 -10.30 39.56
CA LEU A 14 -37.26 -8.96 40.14
C LEU A 14 -36.37 -8.11 39.22
N ILE A 15 -35.39 -8.71 38.49
CA ILE A 15 -34.55 -7.98 37.53
C ILE A 15 -35.36 -7.64 36.28
N THR A 16 -36.30 -8.48 35.85
CA THR A 16 -37.18 -8.17 34.74
C THR A 16 -38.27 -7.16 35.11
N LEU A 17 -38.76 -7.13 36.35
CA LEU A 17 -39.68 -6.09 36.81
C LEU A 17 -38.98 -4.74 37.06
N SER A 18 -37.74 -4.71 37.54
CA SER A 18 -36.98 -3.46 37.64
C SER A 18 -36.57 -2.92 36.29
N ALA A 19 -36.31 -3.79 35.31
CA ALA A 19 -36.06 -3.36 33.92
C ALA A 19 -37.33 -2.87 33.19
N MET A 20 -38.52 -3.31 33.64
CA MET A 20 -39.78 -2.79 33.10
C MET A 20 -40.25 -1.46 33.80
N ALA A 21 -39.80 -1.22 35.02
CA ALA A 21 -40.14 0.04 35.71
C ALA A 21 -39.32 1.25 35.21
N ASP A 22 -38.14 1.00 34.64
CA ASP A 22 -37.33 2.08 34.01
C ASP A 22 -37.73 2.44 32.56
N ILE A 23 -38.70 1.71 31.97
CA ILE A 23 -39.20 1.99 30.63
C ILE A 23 -40.21 3.13 30.62
N ASP A 24 -40.88 3.36 31.76
CA ASP A 24 -41.90 4.43 31.87
C ASP A 24 -41.36 5.84 32.17
N ALA A 25 -40.04 5.98 32.40
CA ALA A 25 -39.42 7.29 32.66
C ALA A 25 -38.75 7.94 31.45
N GLN A 26 -38.87 7.35 30.23
CA GLN A 26 -38.31 7.98 29.02
C GLN A 26 -39.25 9.09 28.49
N PRO A 27 -38.70 10.30 28.13
CA PRO A 27 -39.51 11.34 27.52
C PRO A 27 -40.29 10.79 26.31
N ALA A 28 -41.59 10.98 26.29
CA ALA A 28 -42.46 10.52 25.19
C ALA A 28 -41.96 11.16 23.90
N GLY A 29 -41.43 10.41 22.97
CA GLY A 29 -40.91 10.93 21.68
C GLY A 29 -39.56 10.39 21.26
N LEU A 30 -38.73 9.89 22.19
CA LEU A 30 -37.39 9.32 21.84
C LEU A 30 -37.49 8.11 20.93
N HIS A 31 -38.55 7.30 21.03
CA HIS A 31 -38.81 6.18 20.13
C HIS A 31 -39.04 6.58 18.67
N LYS A 32 -39.37 7.85 18.43
CA LYS A 32 -39.57 8.40 17.07
C LYS A 32 -38.28 8.97 16.47
N MET A 33 -37.16 8.99 17.21
CA MET A 33 -35.92 9.63 16.79
C MET A 33 -34.84 8.60 16.41
N SER A 34 -34.06 8.93 15.39
CA SER A 34 -32.81 8.16 15.08
C SER A 34 -31.70 8.51 16.09
N PRO A 35 -30.64 7.67 16.23
CA PRO A 35 -29.57 7.88 17.20
C PRO A 35 -28.92 9.27 17.12
N LEU A 36 -28.64 9.80 15.93
CA LEU A 36 -28.06 11.14 15.78
C LEU A 36 -29.04 12.25 16.23
N VAL A 37 -30.31 12.06 16.00
CA VAL A 37 -31.36 13.01 16.47
C VAL A 37 -31.45 13.00 18.00
N CYS A 38 -31.31 11.83 18.64
CA CYS A 38 -31.23 11.72 20.10
C CYS A 38 -29.97 12.40 20.66
N GLU A 39 -28.83 12.26 20.00
CA GLU A 39 -27.58 12.93 20.36
C GLU A 39 -27.71 14.47 20.24
N ALA A 40 -28.31 14.96 19.15
CA ALA A 40 -28.58 16.37 18.96
C ALA A 40 -29.50 16.93 20.05
N LEU A 41 -30.54 16.18 20.47
CA LEU A 41 -31.41 16.57 21.57
C LEU A 41 -30.65 16.60 22.91
N ALA A 42 -29.79 15.61 23.19
CA ALA A 42 -28.99 15.55 24.40
C ALA A 42 -27.99 16.70 24.53
N SER A 43 -27.54 17.27 23.41
CA SER A 43 -26.62 18.42 23.42
C SER A 43 -27.25 19.72 23.96
N VAL A 44 -28.58 19.77 24.03
CA VAL A 44 -29.37 20.96 24.48
C VAL A 44 -30.31 20.65 25.68
N SER A 45 -30.34 19.41 26.17
CA SER A 45 -31.23 18.95 27.24
C SER A 45 -30.57 17.90 28.14
N ASP A 46 -30.52 18.16 29.44
CA ASP A 46 -29.93 17.28 30.45
C ASP A 46 -30.80 16.03 30.77
N ASN A 47 -31.97 15.89 30.14
CA ASN A 47 -32.92 14.81 30.45
C ASN A 47 -32.95 13.63 29.48
N VAL A 48 -31.90 13.44 28.69
CA VAL A 48 -31.81 12.31 27.76
C VAL A 48 -30.92 11.17 28.33
N PRO A 49 -31.44 9.95 28.48
CA PRO A 49 -30.66 8.85 29.04
C PRO A 49 -29.43 8.50 28.21
N MET A 50 -28.24 8.48 28.82
CA MET A 50 -26.94 8.21 28.19
C MET A 50 -26.84 6.83 27.52
N ALA A 51 -27.65 5.86 27.91
CA ALA A 51 -27.60 4.49 27.38
C ALA A 51 -27.91 4.37 25.87
N LYS A 52 -28.66 5.32 25.30
CA LYS A 52 -28.95 5.35 23.85
C LYS A 52 -27.88 6.06 23.01
N ILE A 53 -27.01 6.84 23.64
CA ILE A 53 -25.96 7.62 22.98
C ILE A 53 -24.75 6.71 22.68
N HIS A 54 -24.48 5.69 23.49
CA HIS A 54 -23.36 4.77 23.33
C HIS A 54 -23.53 3.69 22.23
N SER A 55 -24.73 3.51 21.70
CA SER A 55 -24.96 2.52 20.62
C SER A 55 -24.50 3.00 19.24
N SER A 56 -24.16 4.28 19.07
CA SER A 56 -23.72 4.86 17.79
C SER A 56 -22.19 4.78 17.53
N GLY A 57 -21.40 4.29 18.49
CA GLY A 57 -19.97 3.94 18.29
C GLY A 57 -19.06 5.09 17.81
N ARG A 58 -19.46 6.36 17.97
CA ARG A 58 -18.67 7.53 17.57
C ARG A 58 -18.78 8.65 18.60
N MET A 59 -17.99 8.53 19.67
CA MET A 59 -17.49 9.74 20.32
C MET A 59 -15.97 9.72 20.27
N SER A 60 -15.38 10.35 19.27
CA SER A 60 -14.15 11.08 19.51
C SER A 60 -14.45 12.08 20.64
N LYS A 61 -13.61 12.12 21.66
CA LYS A 61 -13.66 13.16 22.71
C LYS A 61 -13.64 14.52 22.03
N VAL A 62 -14.82 15.11 21.81
CA VAL A 62 -14.93 16.52 21.53
C VAL A 62 -14.50 17.21 22.81
N SER A 63 -13.37 17.92 22.77
CA SER A 63 -12.85 18.68 23.89
C SER A 63 -13.98 19.56 24.44
N SER A 64 -14.04 19.67 25.76
CA SER A 64 -15.01 20.46 26.53
C SER A 64 -15.01 21.97 26.26
N HIS A 65 -14.51 22.41 25.09
CA HIS A 65 -14.42 23.81 24.65
C HIS A 65 -15.07 24.10 23.30
N ALA A 66 -15.92 23.19 22.76
CA ALA A 66 -16.75 23.50 21.60
C ALA A 66 -17.90 24.43 22.04
N SER A 67 -17.90 25.66 21.52
CA SER A 67 -18.84 26.70 21.81
C SER A 67 -20.28 26.26 21.57
N LYS A 68 -21.20 26.66 22.49
CA LYS A 68 -22.68 26.44 22.52
C LYS A 68 -23.41 27.12 21.36
N HIS A 69 -23.12 26.84 20.11
CA HIS A 69 -23.74 27.49 18.95
C HIS A 69 -24.23 26.55 17.85
N PHE A 70 -24.79 25.36 18.22
CA PHE A 70 -25.62 24.63 17.26
C PHE A 70 -27.06 25.10 17.39
N ASN A 71 -27.56 25.79 16.34
CA ASN A 71 -28.91 26.37 16.43
C ASN A 71 -30.00 25.51 15.79
N SER A 72 -29.67 24.60 14.85
CA SER A 72 -30.65 23.77 14.15
C SER A 72 -30.09 22.48 13.61
N LEU A 73 -30.96 21.46 13.44
CA LEU A 73 -30.72 20.18 12.79
C LEU A 73 -31.54 20.12 11.49
N THR A 74 -30.90 19.71 10.39
CA THR A 74 -31.61 19.34 9.16
C THR A 74 -31.92 17.83 9.22
N ALA A 75 -33.21 17.47 9.15
CA ALA A 75 -33.68 16.11 9.35
C ALA A 75 -34.84 15.75 8.42
N PHE A 76 -35.02 14.43 8.18
CA PHE A 76 -36.24 13.90 7.61
C PHE A 76 -37.31 13.76 8.70
N VAL A 77 -38.51 14.24 8.44
CA VAL A 77 -39.64 14.13 9.35
C VAL A 77 -40.82 13.50 8.61
N ARG A 78 -41.27 12.33 9.09
CA ARG A 78 -42.50 11.69 8.56
C ARG A 78 -43.68 12.16 9.40
N ILE A 79 -44.68 12.78 8.74
CA ILE A 79 -45.87 13.35 9.38
C ILE A 79 -47.14 12.80 8.72
N ALA A 80 -48.10 12.36 9.54
CA ALA A 80 -49.31 11.68 9.04
C ALA A 80 -50.34 12.66 8.38
N ASP A 81 -50.39 13.92 8.86
CA ASP A 81 -51.37 14.94 8.47
C ASP A 81 -50.73 16.11 7.68
N ASP A 82 -51.27 17.30 7.77
CA ASP A 82 -50.72 18.55 7.20
C ASP A 82 -49.37 18.90 7.84
N GLY A 83 -48.32 18.24 7.36
CA GLY A 83 -46.97 18.30 7.92
C GLY A 83 -46.32 19.67 7.78
N GLU A 84 -46.66 20.47 6.76
CA GLU A 84 -46.12 21.81 6.60
C GLU A 84 -46.59 22.73 7.72
N ARG A 85 -47.88 22.67 8.06
CA ARG A 85 -48.43 23.39 9.17
C ARG A 85 -47.85 22.95 10.50
N VAL A 86 -47.77 21.61 10.74
CA VAL A 86 -47.19 21.04 11.98
C VAL A 86 -45.74 21.50 12.18
N LEU A 87 -44.91 21.49 11.12
CA LEU A 87 -43.53 21.97 11.20
C LEU A 87 -43.45 23.46 11.53
N ARG A 88 -44.26 24.31 10.85
CA ARG A 88 -44.25 25.76 11.07
C ARG A 88 -44.78 26.15 12.44
N ASP A 89 -45.84 25.48 12.93
CA ASP A 89 -46.39 25.69 14.26
C ASP A 89 -45.42 25.37 15.37
N ASN A 90 -44.48 24.39 15.11
CA ASN A 90 -43.38 24.04 16.00
C ASN A 90 -42.10 24.86 15.75
N GLY A 91 -42.16 25.93 14.95
CA GLY A 91 -41.03 26.82 14.68
C GLY A 91 -39.94 26.19 13.79
N CYS A 92 -40.27 25.12 13.06
CA CYS A 92 -39.36 24.47 12.11
C CYS A 92 -39.59 25.04 10.71
N THR A 93 -38.55 24.99 9.87
CA THR A 93 -38.63 25.44 8.48
C THR A 93 -38.68 24.23 7.55
N PRO A 94 -39.84 23.95 6.87
CA PRO A 94 -39.87 22.93 5.83
C PRO A 94 -39.01 23.36 4.63
N LEU A 95 -38.13 22.50 4.17
CA LEU A 95 -37.21 22.75 3.06
C LEU A 95 -37.65 22.04 1.78
N ALA A 96 -38.15 20.78 1.91
CA ALA A 96 -38.68 19.99 0.80
C ALA A 96 -39.75 19.00 1.31
N ARG A 97 -40.62 18.53 0.38
CA ARG A 97 -41.69 17.56 0.69
C ARG A 97 -41.66 16.41 -0.31
N PHE A 98 -41.72 15.16 0.22
CA PHE A 98 -41.83 13.91 -0.53
C PHE A 98 -43.01 13.09 0.05
N SER A 99 -44.20 13.22 -0.53
CA SER A 99 -45.44 12.62 0.02
C SER A 99 -45.67 13.06 1.48
N ASN A 100 -45.55 12.16 2.45
CA ASN A 100 -45.67 12.44 3.89
C ASN A 100 -44.33 12.57 4.63
N ILE A 101 -43.22 12.65 3.88
CA ILE A 101 -41.88 12.90 4.43
C ILE A 101 -41.47 14.33 4.07
N TYR A 102 -41.01 15.07 5.06
CA TYR A 102 -40.49 16.43 4.91
C TYR A 102 -38.97 16.42 5.24
N ILE A 103 -38.22 17.19 4.48
CA ILE A 103 -36.89 17.63 4.93
C ILE A 103 -37.11 18.96 5.60
N ALA A 104 -36.73 19.12 6.86
CA ALA A 104 -36.95 20.32 7.63
C ALA A 104 -35.70 20.75 8.40
N SER A 105 -35.49 22.05 8.52
CA SER A 105 -34.59 22.66 9.49
C SER A 105 -35.31 22.83 10.82
N ILE A 106 -34.82 22.12 11.83
CA ILE A 106 -35.44 22.01 13.16
C ILE A 106 -34.53 22.72 14.17
N PRO A 107 -34.92 23.82 14.79
CA PRO A 107 -34.18 24.40 15.89
C PRO A 107 -34.05 23.39 17.02
N LEU A 108 -32.82 23.16 17.55
CA LEU A 108 -32.54 22.09 18.51
C LEU A 108 -33.40 22.19 19.77
N ASN A 109 -33.70 23.41 20.22
CA ASN A 109 -34.60 23.66 21.34
C ASN A 109 -36.09 23.37 21.04
N ARG A 110 -36.45 23.07 19.78
CA ARG A 110 -37.80 22.66 19.34
C ARG A 110 -37.91 21.19 19.06
N LEU A 111 -36.82 20.49 18.97
CA LEU A 111 -36.76 19.09 18.59
C LEU A 111 -37.57 18.18 19.55
N GLY A 112 -37.46 18.42 20.86
CA GLY A 112 -38.24 17.73 21.89
C GLY A 112 -39.74 17.96 21.72
N ALA A 113 -40.18 19.20 21.53
CA ALA A 113 -41.59 19.53 21.34
C ALA A 113 -42.17 18.93 20.06
N LEU A 114 -41.43 19.02 18.94
CA LEU A 114 -41.82 18.41 17.65
C LEU A 114 -42.01 16.90 17.78
N SER A 115 -41.19 16.22 18.55
CA SER A 115 -41.26 14.74 18.74
C SER A 115 -42.51 14.30 19.50
N LEU A 116 -43.10 15.19 20.29
CA LEU A 116 -44.33 14.95 21.08
C LEU A 116 -45.61 15.12 20.26
N GLU A 117 -45.52 15.72 19.07
CA GLU A 117 -46.66 15.84 18.18
C GLU A 117 -47.21 14.48 17.76
N ASN A 118 -48.50 14.24 17.89
CA ASN A 118 -49.11 12.94 17.57
C ASN A 118 -49.00 12.59 16.09
N SER A 119 -49.06 13.58 15.20
CA SER A 119 -48.92 13.40 13.75
C SER A 119 -47.48 13.12 13.30
N VAL A 120 -46.48 13.42 14.10
CA VAL A 120 -45.09 13.12 13.82
C VAL A 120 -44.82 11.66 14.14
N MET A 121 -44.52 10.87 13.10
CA MET A 121 -44.28 9.44 13.18
C MET A 121 -42.81 9.10 13.35
N ARG A 122 -41.90 9.85 12.72
CA ARG A 122 -40.48 9.60 12.74
C ARG A 122 -39.67 10.87 12.43
N ILE A 123 -38.54 11.05 13.13
CA ILE A 123 -37.52 12.06 12.85
C ILE A 123 -36.18 11.34 12.65
N GLU A 124 -35.60 11.48 11.48
CA GLU A 124 -34.38 10.83 11.11
C GLU A 124 -33.34 11.82 10.58
N ALA A 125 -32.14 11.71 11.09
CA ALA A 125 -30.94 12.27 10.49
C ALA A 125 -29.81 11.24 10.60
N GLY A 126 -29.02 11.09 9.54
CA GLY A 126 -27.78 10.36 9.53
C GLY A 126 -26.61 11.32 9.70
N ALA A 127 -25.44 10.83 10.10
CA ALA A 127 -24.21 11.58 9.97
C ALA A 127 -24.02 11.96 8.49
N PRO A 128 -23.43 13.12 8.16
CA PRO A 128 -23.12 13.47 6.79
C PRO A 128 -22.32 12.34 6.17
N CYS A 129 -22.65 11.98 4.92
CA CYS A 129 -21.93 11.01 4.15
C CYS A 129 -20.46 11.45 4.12
N THR A 130 -19.58 10.70 4.73
CA THR A 130 -18.17 10.77 4.40
C THR A 130 -18.06 10.14 3.03
N ALA A 131 -17.47 10.84 2.07
CA ALA A 131 -17.12 10.28 0.79
C ALA A 131 -16.36 8.98 1.06
N GLN A 132 -16.96 7.85 0.70
CA GLN A 132 -16.35 6.51 0.78
C GLN A 132 -15.52 6.26 -0.48
N MET A 133 -14.98 7.34 -1.04
CA MET A 133 -14.05 7.30 -2.14
C MET A 133 -12.78 6.59 -1.69
N ASP A 134 -12.09 5.96 -2.62
CA ASP A 134 -10.76 5.49 -2.37
C ASP A 134 -9.90 6.62 -1.79
N THR A 135 -9.79 6.61 -0.47
CA THR A 135 -9.01 7.60 0.27
C THR A 135 -7.52 7.49 -0.06
N THR A 136 -7.08 6.36 -0.64
CA THR A 136 -5.68 6.10 -0.96
C THR A 136 -5.12 7.16 -1.91
N ARG A 137 -5.82 7.49 -3.01
CA ARG A 137 -5.40 8.55 -3.94
C ARG A 137 -5.35 9.93 -3.29
N MET A 138 -6.31 10.22 -2.41
CA MET A 138 -6.34 11.48 -1.65
C MET A 138 -5.20 11.56 -0.63
N ILE A 139 -4.92 10.45 0.05
CA ILE A 139 -3.85 10.37 1.07
C ILE A 139 -2.50 10.68 0.44
N VAL A 140 -2.19 10.10 -0.72
CA VAL A 140 -0.92 10.34 -1.40
C VAL A 140 -0.92 11.58 -2.30
N ASN A 141 -1.95 12.43 -2.25
CA ASN A 141 -2.12 13.65 -3.06
C ASN A 141 -2.11 13.39 -4.59
N ALA A 142 -2.61 12.23 -5.02
CA ALA A 142 -2.64 11.88 -6.44
C ALA A 142 -3.86 12.47 -7.17
N VAL A 143 -4.93 12.84 -6.47
CA VAL A 143 -6.13 13.42 -7.09
C VAL A 143 -5.79 14.71 -7.83
N ASP A 144 -5.10 15.65 -7.16
CA ASP A 144 -4.68 16.93 -7.75
C ASP A 144 -3.74 16.71 -8.96
N VAL A 145 -2.94 15.64 -8.95
CA VAL A 145 -2.08 15.24 -10.06
C VAL A 145 -2.90 14.76 -11.25
N GLN A 146 -3.88 13.88 -10.98
CA GLN A 146 -4.75 13.31 -12.02
C GLN A 146 -5.70 14.34 -12.62
N GLU A 147 -6.09 15.37 -11.87
CA GLU A 147 -6.89 16.50 -12.33
C GLU A 147 -6.06 17.63 -12.94
N GLY A 148 -4.74 17.62 -12.74
CA GLY A 148 -3.85 18.68 -13.22
C GLY A 148 -3.96 19.98 -12.44
N ALA A 149 -4.43 19.93 -11.17
CA ALA A 149 -4.64 21.10 -10.34
C ALA A 149 -3.30 21.82 -10.06
N GLY A 150 -3.16 23.02 -10.60
CA GLY A 150 -1.91 23.81 -10.48
C GLY A 150 -0.71 23.23 -11.24
N LEU A 151 -0.91 22.28 -12.15
CA LEU A 151 0.10 21.61 -12.97
C LEU A 151 -0.03 21.97 -14.45
N PRO A 152 0.99 21.75 -15.29
CA PRO A 152 0.91 22.03 -16.73
C PRO A 152 -0.18 21.25 -17.45
N GLN A 153 -0.52 20.06 -16.98
CA GLN A 153 -1.57 19.17 -17.50
C GLN A 153 -1.97 18.16 -16.43
N ALA A 154 -2.99 17.36 -16.69
CA ALA A 154 -3.30 16.16 -15.94
C ALA A 154 -2.25 15.06 -16.22
N TYR A 155 -1.85 14.35 -15.15
CA TYR A 155 -0.95 13.20 -15.25
C TYR A 155 -1.67 11.96 -14.74
N THR A 156 -1.86 11.01 -15.62
CA THR A 156 -2.75 9.84 -15.44
C THR A 156 -2.06 8.52 -15.77
N GLY A 157 -0.75 8.57 -16.05
CA GLY A 157 0.04 7.43 -16.52
C GLY A 157 -0.02 7.25 -18.06
N LYS A 158 -0.66 8.16 -18.77
CA LYS A 158 -0.77 8.09 -20.24
C LYS A 158 0.61 8.07 -20.91
N GLY A 159 0.81 7.09 -21.80
CA GLY A 159 2.09 6.91 -22.49
C GLY A 159 3.15 6.17 -21.68
N VAL A 160 2.78 5.59 -20.53
CA VAL A 160 3.62 4.74 -19.69
C VAL A 160 3.08 3.30 -19.73
N VAL A 161 3.95 2.30 -19.63
CA VAL A 161 3.57 0.91 -19.40
C VAL A 161 3.57 0.65 -17.88
N MET A 162 2.40 0.28 -17.36
CA MET A 162 2.28 -0.31 -16.02
C MET A 162 2.46 -1.81 -16.14
N GLY A 163 3.60 -2.31 -15.68
CA GLY A 163 3.83 -3.73 -15.51
C GLY A 163 3.30 -4.20 -14.16
N VAL A 164 2.58 -5.30 -14.14
CA VAL A 164 2.24 -5.99 -12.88
C VAL A 164 2.61 -7.46 -13.02
N MET A 165 3.43 -7.94 -12.10
CA MET A 165 3.74 -9.35 -11.94
C MET A 165 3.14 -9.82 -10.63
N ASP A 166 2.19 -10.77 -10.70
CA ASP A 166 1.35 -11.16 -9.57
C ASP A 166 0.53 -12.41 -9.92
N ILE A 167 -0.36 -12.88 -9.05
CA ILE A 167 -1.21 -14.08 -9.19
C ILE A 167 -2.69 -13.71 -9.29
N GLY A 168 -3.50 -14.53 -9.99
CA GLY A 168 -4.96 -14.39 -9.96
C GLY A 168 -5.51 -13.19 -10.71
N PHE A 169 -5.14 -12.99 -11.98
CA PHE A 169 -5.68 -11.91 -12.82
C PHE A 169 -7.00 -12.29 -13.49
N ASP A 170 -8.00 -11.42 -13.35
CA ASP A 170 -9.21 -11.36 -14.16
C ASP A 170 -8.99 -10.40 -15.35
N LEU A 171 -8.86 -10.95 -16.54
CA LEU A 171 -8.58 -10.19 -17.76
C LEU A 171 -9.83 -9.51 -18.32
N THR A 172 -11.03 -9.91 -17.86
CA THR A 172 -12.31 -9.40 -18.37
C THR A 172 -12.87 -8.24 -17.54
N HIS A 173 -12.21 -7.90 -16.40
CA HIS A 173 -12.75 -6.92 -15.48
C HIS A 173 -12.84 -5.52 -16.14
N PRO A 174 -14.01 -4.86 -16.13
CA PRO A 174 -14.24 -3.55 -16.76
C PRO A 174 -13.28 -2.44 -16.28
N ASP A 175 -12.70 -2.59 -15.10
CA ASP A 175 -11.68 -1.68 -14.56
C ASP A 175 -10.40 -1.58 -15.41
N PHE A 176 -10.16 -2.56 -16.27
CA PHE A 176 -8.98 -2.62 -17.14
C PHE A 176 -9.23 -2.16 -18.58
N PHE A 177 -10.39 -1.58 -18.82
CA PHE A 177 -10.70 -0.79 -20.00
C PHE A 177 -10.53 0.70 -19.72
N SER A 178 -10.54 1.53 -20.79
CA SER A 178 -10.71 2.97 -20.63
C SER A 178 -12.05 3.29 -19.97
N PRO A 179 -12.21 4.46 -19.30
CA PRO A 179 -13.47 4.80 -18.63
C PRO A 179 -14.71 4.79 -19.52
N ASP A 180 -14.52 5.05 -20.84
CA ASP A 180 -15.58 5.03 -21.86
C ASP A 180 -15.75 3.65 -22.50
N MET A 181 -15.00 2.64 -22.05
CA MET A 181 -15.02 1.26 -22.54
C MET A 181 -14.64 1.08 -24.02
N THR A 182 -13.96 2.06 -24.61
CA THR A 182 -13.56 2.03 -26.04
C THR A 182 -12.19 1.41 -26.26
N GLU A 183 -11.34 1.35 -25.25
CA GLU A 183 -9.99 0.81 -25.33
C GLU A 183 -9.75 -0.24 -24.23
N TYR A 184 -9.30 -1.42 -24.63
CA TYR A 184 -8.79 -2.44 -23.72
C TYR A 184 -7.31 -2.17 -23.42
N ARG A 185 -6.95 -2.01 -22.14
CA ARG A 185 -5.63 -1.52 -21.73
C ARG A 185 -4.61 -2.61 -21.42
N ILE A 186 -5.03 -3.87 -21.19
CA ILE A 186 -4.10 -5.00 -21.09
C ILE A 186 -3.61 -5.33 -22.50
N LYS A 187 -2.32 -5.12 -22.76
CA LYS A 187 -1.72 -5.28 -24.09
C LYS A 187 -1.01 -6.61 -24.27
N ARG A 188 -0.52 -7.20 -23.16
CA ARG A 188 0.17 -8.49 -23.15
C ARG A 188 0.00 -9.18 -21.79
N LEU A 189 0.04 -10.51 -21.83
CA LEU A 189 0.14 -11.39 -20.66
C LEU A 189 1.11 -12.52 -20.97
N TRP A 190 2.00 -12.83 -20.03
CA TRP A 190 2.64 -14.13 -19.92
C TRP A 190 2.10 -14.82 -18.66
N ASP A 191 1.37 -15.91 -18.85
CA ASP A 191 0.90 -16.78 -17.75
C ASP A 191 1.86 -17.95 -17.61
N GLN A 192 2.66 -17.96 -16.55
CA GLN A 192 3.68 -18.98 -16.29
C GLN A 192 3.08 -20.34 -15.96
N LEU A 193 1.83 -20.39 -15.47
CA LEU A 193 1.10 -21.62 -15.14
C LEU A 193 0.22 -22.14 -16.28
N SER A 194 0.13 -21.42 -17.40
CA SER A 194 -0.72 -21.83 -18.52
C SER A 194 -0.33 -23.21 -19.04
N ALA A 195 -1.35 -24.02 -19.30
CA ALA A 195 -1.18 -25.34 -19.91
C ALA A 195 -0.90 -25.28 -21.43
N ASP A 196 -1.03 -24.09 -22.04
CA ASP A 196 -0.82 -23.87 -23.48
C ASP A 196 0.67 -23.69 -23.83
N TYR A 197 1.57 -24.29 -23.05
CA TYR A 197 3.02 -24.21 -23.27
C TYR A 197 3.42 -24.66 -24.68
N ASP A 198 4.18 -23.81 -25.36
CA ASP A 198 4.74 -24.07 -26.68
C ASP A 198 6.27 -23.99 -26.64
N ALA A 199 6.92 -25.16 -26.71
CA ALA A 199 8.38 -25.29 -26.68
C ALA A 199 9.09 -24.62 -27.88
N SER A 200 8.37 -24.17 -28.91
CA SER A 200 8.93 -23.37 -30.02
C SER A 200 9.14 -21.90 -29.66
N LYS A 201 8.62 -21.46 -28.51
CA LYS A 201 8.76 -20.09 -27.99
C LYS A 201 9.96 -20.01 -27.03
N ASP A 202 10.53 -18.83 -26.91
CA ASP A 202 11.67 -18.57 -26.01
C ASP A 202 11.24 -18.37 -24.54
N LEU A 203 10.14 -19.02 -24.13
CA LEU A 203 9.64 -19.00 -22.74
C LEU A 203 9.92 -20.35 -22.07
N PRO A 204 10.47 -20.36 -20.82
CA PRO A 204 10.81 -21.61 -20.14
C PRO A 204 9.58 -22.38 -19.66
N VAL A 205 8.46 -21.69 -19.39
CA VAL A 205 7.20 -22.22 -18.85
C VAL A 205 6.02 -21.40 -19.35
N GLY A 206 4.82 -21.99 -19.30
CA GLY A 206 3.56 -21.33 -19.56
C GLY A 206 3.39 -20.81 -21.00
N ALA A 207 2.53 -19.83 -21.19
CA ALA A 207 2.22 -19.27 -22.51
C ALA A 207 1.97 -17.76 -22.47
N GLU A 208 2.20 -17.10 -23.61
CA GLU A 208 1.92 -15.68 -23.80
C GLU A 208 0.65 -15.43 -24.60
N TYR A 209 -0.08 -14.37 -24.25
CA TYR A 209 -1.29 -13.90 -24.92
C TYR A 209 -1.08 -12.46 -25.36
N LEU A 210 -1.12 -12.20 -26.67
CA LEU A 210 -0.58 -10.98 -27.31
C LEU A 210 -1.65 -10.08 -27.93
N THR A 211 -2.90 -10.54 -28.02
CA THR A 211 -3.99 -9.79 -28.65
C THR A 211 -5.18 -9.67 -27.71
N GLU A 212 -5.93 -8.58 -27.84
CA GLU A 212 -7.16 -8.36 -27.07
C GLU A 212 -8.11 -9.55 -27.15
N GLU A 213 -8.31 -10.11 -28.36
CA GLU A 213 -9.18 -11.28 -28.57
C GLU A 213 -8.68 -12.50 -27.79
N ALA A 214 -7.37 -12.79 -27.80
CA ALA A 214 -6.78 -13.90 -27.08
C ALA A 214 -6.90 -13.71 -25.57
N LEU A 215 -6.62 -12.50 -25.07
CA LEU A 215 -6.72 -12.16 -23.64
C LEU A 215 -8.16 -12.27 -23.13
N LEU A 216 -9.13 -11.69 -23.81
CA LEU A 216 -10.53 -11.73 -23.42
C LEU A 216 -11.12 -13.14 -23.56
N SER A 217 -10.65 -13.92 -24.57
CA SER A 217 -11.05 -15.32 -24.73
C SER A 217 -10.46 -16.22 -23.64
N TYR A 218 -9.25 -15.95 -23.16
CA TYR A 218 -8.63 -16.65 -22.06
C TYR A 218 -9.36 -16.36 -20.74
N GLY A 219 -9.80 -15.12 -20.53
CA GLY A 219 -10.69 -14.66 -19.48
C GLY A 219 -10.02 -14.47 -18.12
N CYS A 220 -9.38 -15.49 -17.56
CA CYS A 220 -8.55 -15.38 -16.36
C CYS A 220 -7.31 -16.28 -16.46
N VAL A 221 -6.28 -15.93 -15.69
CA VAL A 221 -5.06 -16.73 -15.58
C VAL A 221 -5.33 -18.08 -14.91
N ARG A 222 -4.39 -19.00 -15.02
CA ARG A 222 -4.57 -20.41 -14.62
C ARG A 222 -5.01 -20.59 -13.17
N ASP A 223 -4.47 -19.80 -12.26
CA ASP A 223 -4.80 -19.78 -10.83
C ASP A 223 -5.99 -18.86 -10.49
N GLY A 224 -6.54 -18.12 -11.46
CA GLY A 224 -7.56 -17.07 -11.24
C GLY A 224 -8.88 -17.52 -10.63
N HIS A 225 -9.13 -18.85 -10.54
CA HIS A 225 -10.26 -19.42 -9.78
C HIS A 225 -9.95 -19.62 -8.29
N LYS A 226 -8.69 -19.44 -7.87
CA LYS A 226 -8.23 -19.64 -6.49
C LYS A 226 -7.60 -18.42 -5.90
N GLU A 227 -7.13 -17.53 -6.75
CA GLU A 227 -6.44 -16.30 -6.38
C GLU A 227 -7.12 -15.09 -7.04
N THR A 228 -6.99 -13.94 -6.41
CA THR A 228 -7.52 -12.66 -6.90
C THR A 228 -6.58 -11.51 -6.60
N HIS A 229 -5.41 -11.80 -6.05
CA HIS A 229 -4.47 -10.83 -5.53
C HIS A 229 -4.00 -9.86 -6.63
N GLY A 230 -3.60 -10.37 -7.79
CA GLY A 230 -3.14 -9.57 -8.92
C GLY A 230 -4.24 -8.70 -9.55
N THR A 231 -5.50 -9.17 -9.57
CA THR A 231 -6.63 -8.33 -9.98
C THR A 231 -6.75 -7.10 -9.08
N HIS A 232 -6.58 -7.30 -7.77
CA HIS A 232 -6.68 -6.23 -6.79
C HIS A 232 -5.49 -5.24 -6.88
N THR A 233 -4.26 -5.74 -6.96
CA THR A 233 -3.05 -4.91 -7.06
C THR A 233 -2.99 -4.13 -8.38
N LEU A 234 -3.41 -4.76 -9.49
CA LEU A 234 -3.54 -4.10 -10.78
C LEU A 234 -4.57 -2.97 -10.75
N GLY A 235 -5.73 -3.19 -10.09
CA GLY A 235 -6.75 -2.16 -9.92
C GLY A 235 -6.23 -0.94 -9.14
N ILE A 236 -5.41 -1.15 -8.08
CA ILE A 236 -4.76 -0.04 -7.35
C ILE A 236 -3.78 0.72 -8.26
N ALA A 237 -2.94 0.00 -9.01
CA ALA A 237 -1.94 0.60 -9.87
C ALA A 237 -2.56 1.37 -11.04
N ALA A 238 -3.51 0.73 -11.75
CA ALA A 238 -3.94 1.17 -13.07
C ALA A 238 -5.44 1.07 -13.35
N GLY A 239 -6.28 0.72 -12.38
CA GLY A 239 -7.73 0.60 -12.58
C GLY A 239 -8.37 1.91 -13.06
N SER A 240 -9.31 1.84 -14.02
CA SER A 240 -10.05 3.01 -14.53
C SER A 240 -11.14 3.51 -13.58
N GLY A 241 -11.52 2.68 -12.60
CA GLY A 241 -12.62 2.93 -11.66
C GLY A 241 -13.97 2.51 -12.21
N TYR A 242 -14.05 2.25 -13.50
CA TYR A 242 -15.32 1.92 -14.21
C TYR A 242 -16.53 2.67 -13.62
N THR A 243 -17.47 3.04 -13.69
CA THR A 243 -18.61 3.77 -13.09
C THR A 243 -18.49 4.10 -11.58
N THR A 244 -17.33 3.91 -10.95
CA THR A 244 -17.11 4.17 -9.51
C THR A 244 -15.93 5.11 -9.29
N ASP A 245 -15.76 5.53 -8.03
CA ASP A 245 -14.61 6.33 -7.60
C ASP A 245 -13.40 5.46 -7.16
N TYR A 246 -13.48 4.13 -7.29
CA TYR A 246 -12.39 3.19 -6.96
C TYR A 246 -11.32 3.12 -8.06
N ARG A 247 -10.91 4.29 -8.52
CA ARG A 247 -9.92 4.46 -9.59
C ARG A 247 -8.49 4.27 -9.06
N GLY A 248 -7.64 3.63 -9.87
CA GLY A 248 -6.22 3.50 -9.60
C GLY A 248 -5.41 4.78 -9.85
N LEU A 249 -4.10 4.67 -9.66
CA LEU A 249 -3.18 5.81 -9.78
C LEU A 249 -2.92 6.17 -11.25
N ALA A 250 -2.51 5.19 -12.07
CA ALA A 250 -2.11 5.36 -13.48
C ALA A 250 -3.18 4.82 -14.44
N TRP A 251 -4.39 5.33 -14.32
CA TRP A 251 -5.59 4.81 -14.97
C TRP A 251 -5.68 4.99 -16.50
N GLU A 252 -4.74 5.69 -17.14
CA GLU A 252 -4.59 5.76 -18.60
C GLU A 252 -3.30 5.08 -19.09
N SER A 253 -2.60 4.30 -18.27
CA SER A 253 -1.42 3.54 -18.70
C SER A 253 -1.80 2.33 -19.56
N ASP A 254 -0.90 1.92 -20.46
CA ASP A 254 -0.93 0.58 -21.02
C ASP A 254 -0.56 -0.44 -19.93
N ILE A 255 -1.11 -1.63 -20.00
CA ILE A 255 -0.89 -2.69 -19.00
C ILE A 255 -0.17 -3.87 -19.67
N CYS A 256 0.91 -4.34 -19.03
CA CYS A 256 1.60 -5.58 -19.40
C CYS A 256 1.71 -6.48 -18.15
N LEU A 257 1.24 -7.73 -18.25
CA LEU A 257 1.10 -8.64 -17.13
C LEU A 257 2.04 -9.84 -17.23
N VAL A 258 2.51 -10.30 -16.07
CA VAL A 258 3.04 -11.64 -15.89
C VAL A 258 2.28 -12.27 -14.73
N ALA A 259 1.56 -13.35 -14.99
CA ALA A 259 1.01 -14.21 -13.94
C ALA A 259 2.10 -15.21 -13.55
N ASN A 260 2.74 -14.96 -12.40
CA ASN A 260 3.83 -15.81 -11.94
C ASN A 260 3.33 -17.00 -11.11
N ALA A 261 4.23 -17.91 -10.82
CA ALA A 261 3.96 -19.06 -9.97
C ALA A 261 4.53 -18.86 -8.57
N THR A 262 3.76 -19.19 -7.56
CA THR A 262 4.15 -19.13 -6.16
C THR A 262 4.29 -20.53 -5.54
N SER A 263 4.77 -20.59 -4.30
CA SER A 263 4.81 -21.83 -3.54
C SER A 263 3.44 -22.47 -3.28
N SER A 264 2.35 -21.72 -3.49
CA SER A 264 0.97 -22.20 -3.34
C SER A 264 0.45 -22.95 -4.56
N ASP A 265 1.13 -22.84 -5.71
CA ASP A 265 0.65 -23.32 -7.01
C ASP A 265 1.08 -24.75 -7.38
N LYS A 266 1.51 -25.52 -6.37
CA LYS A 266 2.03 -26.89 -6.55
C LYS A 266 1.11 -27.83 -7.34
N GLU A 267 -0.18 -27.61 -7.30
CA GLU A 267 -1.17 -28.43 -8.01
C GLU A 267 -1.21 -28.15 -9.52
N PHE A 268 -0.75 -26.98 -9.97
CA PHE A 268 -0.67 -26.59 -11.38
C PHE A 268 0.65 -26.96 -12.01
N ILE A 269 1.66 -27.36 -11.20
CA ILE A 269 3.05 -27.62 -11.63
C ILE A 269 3.33 -29.11 -11.52
N ALA A 270 3.68 -29.75 -12.66
CA ALA A 270 4.15 -31.13 -12.65
C ALA A 270 5.42 -31.26 -11.79
N GLU A 271 5.57 -32.38 -11.06
CA GLU A 271 6.71 -32.60 -10.15
C GLU A 271 8.05 -32.46 -10.87
N GLU A 272 8.16 -32.95 -12.12
CA GLU A 272 9.34 -32.84 -12.96
C GLU A 272 9.67 -31.40 -13.40
N ASP A 273 8.69 -30.49 -13.37
CA ASP A 273 8.83 -29.08 -13.79
C ASP A 273 9.08 -28.13 -12.62
N ARG A 274 9.00 -28.61 -11.37
CA ARG A 274 9.10 -27.77 -10.17
C ARG A 274 10.33 -26.86 -10.12
N TYR A 275 11.48 -27.35 -10.57
CA TYR A 275 12.72 -26.56 -10.58
C TYR A 275 12.85 -25.55 -11.72
N LYS A 276 11.83 -25.43 -12.59
CA LYS A 276 11.75 -24.36 -13.58
C LYS A 276 11.23 -23.05 -13.00
N TYR A 277 10.56 -23.10 -11.83
CA TYR A 277 9.95 -21.96 -11.16
C TYR A 277 10.83 -21.48 -10.01
N THR A 278 11.65 -20.48 -10.28
CA THR A 278 12.66 -19.94 -9.36
C THR A 278 12.73 -18.42 -9.51
N SER A 279 13.51 -17.75 -8.68
CA SER A 279 13.82 -16.31 -8.82
C SER A 279 14.39 -15.94 -10.21
N ALA A 280 15.04 -16.88 -10.90
CA ALA A 280 15.48 -16.66 -12.27
C ALA A 280 14.29 -16.56 -13.25
N THR A 281 13.22 -17.30 -13.02
CA THR A 281 11.97 -17.21 -13.79
C THR A 281 11.26 -15.88 -13.50
N ASP A 282 11.32 -15.41 -12.24
CA ASP A 282 10.80 -14.08 -11.88
C ASP A 282 11.57 -12.98 -12.60
N ALA A 283 12.90 -13.07 -12.66
CA ALA A 283 13.73 -12.14 -13.44
C ALA A 283 13.36 -12.11 -14.93
N LEU A 284 13.02 -13.27 -15.51
CA LEU A 284 12.51 -13.34 -16.89
C LEU A 284 11.14 -12.68 -17.02
N GLY A 285 10.29 -12.74 -16.00
CA GLY A 285 9.01 -12.01 -15.96
C GLY A 285 9.21 -10.50 -16.00
N PHE A 286 10.12 -9.97 -15.18
CA PHE A 286 10.48 -8.54 -15.23
C PHE A 286 11.06 -8.15 -16.59
N LYS A 287 11.96 -8.97 -17.14
CA LYS A 287 12.52 -8.77 -18.47
C LYS A 287 11.43 -8.72 -19.53
N TYR A 288 10.47 -9.64 -19.53
CA TYR A 288 9.35 -9.69 -20.48
C TYR A 288 8.57 -8.38 -20.50
N ILE A 289 8.26 -7.82 -19.33
CA ILE A 289 7.54 -6.56 -19.22
C ILE A 289 8.38 -5.38 -19.73
N PHE A 290 9.66 -5.29 -19.34
CA PHE A 290 10.54 -4.21 -19.81
C PHE A 290 10.81 -4.30 -21.31
N ASP A 291 10.98 -5.49 -21.87
CA ASP A 291 11.16 -5.71 -23.32
C ASP A 291 9.93 -5.25 -24.11
N TYR A 292 8.72 -5.55 -23.60
CA TYR A 292 7.50 -5.04 -24.21
C TYR A 292 7.49 -3.51 -24.22
N ALA A 293 7.74 -2.87 -23.09
CA ALA A 293 7.75 -1.42 -22.99
C ALA A 293 8.78 -0.79 -23.94
N GLN A 294 9.98 -1.38 -24.02
CA GLN A 294 11.02 -0.96 -24.97
C GLN A 294 10.57 -1.12 -26.42
N SER A 295 9.88 -2.20 -26.76
CA SER A 295 9.40 -2.47 -28.12
C SER A 295 8.38 -1.43 -28.61
N VAL A 296 7.62 -0.84 -27.67
CA VAL A 296 6.64 0.23 -27.98
C VAL A 296 7.16 1.63 -27.67
N GLY A 297 8.44 1.76 -27.28
CA GLY A 297 9.12 3.04 -27.04
C GLY A 297 8.56 3.83 -25.86
N LYS A 298 8.04 3.15 -24.82
CA LYS A 298 7.43 3.77 -23.63
C LYS A 298 8.25 3.49 -22.40
N PRO A 299 8.30 4.42 -21.42
CA PRO A 299 8.83 4.12 -20.09
C PRO A 299 7.93 3.11 -19.38
N CYS A 300 8.51 2.41 -18.40
CA CYS A 300 7.83 1.35 -17.67
C CYS A 300 8.12 1.42 -16.17
N VAL A 301 7.10 1.15 -15.39
CA VAL A 301 7.25 0.80 -13.98
C VAL A 301 6.59 -0.55 -13.73
N ILE A 302 7.28 -1.44 -13.02
CA ILE A 302 6.76 -2.74 -12.61
C ILE A 302 6.38 -2.65 -11.14
N SER A 303 5.17 -3.08 -10.80
CA SER A 303 4.71 -3.35 -9.44
C SER A 303 4.78 -4.85 -9.18
N PHE A 304 5.55 -5.23 -8.16
CA PHE A 304 5.72 -6.62 -7.71
C PHE A 304 5.36 -6.72 -6.24
N SER A 305 4.22 -7.35 -5.96
CA SER A 305 3.63 -7.39 -4.63
C SER A 305 3.86 -8.69 -3.88
N GLU A 306 4.90 -9.41 -4.23
CA GLU A 306 5.31 -10.67 -3.66
C GLU A 306 6.76 -10.62 -3.18
N GLY A 307 7.28 -11.72 -2.62
CA GLY A 307 8.68 -11.81 -2.23
C GLY A 307 9.01 -13.07 -1.45
N ALA A 308 10.29 -13.42 -1.42
CA ALA A 308 10.87 -14.47 -0.63
C ALA A 308 11.73 -13.92 0.51
N LYS A 309 11.89 -14.68 1.59
CA LYS A 309 12.84 -14.29 2.65
C LYS A 309 14.26 -14.22 2.09
N GLN A 310 15.04 -13.23 2.53
CA GLN A 310 16.47 -13.17 2.25
C GLN A 310 17.19 -14.34 2.92
N ASP A 311 18.30 -14.77 2.37
CA ASP A 311 19.20 -15.74 2.98
C ASP A 311 20.64 -15.22 3.11
N LEU A 312 21.41 -15.86 4.01
CA LEU A 312 22.83 -15.55 4.21
C LEU A 312 23.74 -16.27 3.21
N TYR A 313 23.20 -17.24 2.48
CA TYR A 313 23.94 -17.98 1.47
C TYR A 313 24.25 -17.11 0.24
N GLY A 314 23.36 -16.15 -0.03
CA GLY A 314 23.53 -15.19 -1.12
C GLY A 314 22.93 -15.66 -2.43
N ASP A 315 21.90 -16.49 -2.38
CA ASP A 315 21.12 -16.89 -3.56
C ASP A 315 20.51 -15.70 -4.29
N ASP A 316 20.31 -14.60 -3.58
CA ASP A 316 19.83 -13.35 -4.14
C ASP A 316 20.89 -12.51 -4.88
N LYS A 317 22.18 -12.79 -4.74
CA LYS A 317 23.25 -11.90 -5.22
C LYS A 317 23.23 -11.75 -6.74
N LEU A 318 23.20 -12.86 -7.48
CA LEU A 318 23.10 -12.83 -8.95
C LEU A 318 21.75 -12.28 -9.40
N PHE A 319 20.67 -12.56 -8.65
CA PHE A 319 19.36 -11.99 -8.91
C PHE A 319 19.42 -10.45 -8.85
N TYR A 320 20.04 -9.87 -7.82
CA TYR A 320 20.19 -8.43 -7.69
C TYR A 320 21.04 -7.80 -8.81
N GLU A 321 22.10 -8.47 -9.26
CA GLU A 321 22.90 -8.01 -10.41
C GLU A 321 22.09 -8.01 -11.71
N VAL A 322 21.21 -9.01 -11.90
CA VAL A 322 20.28 -9.05 -13.02
C VAL A 322 19.24 -7.91 -12.92
N LEU A 323 18.68 -7.68 -11.74
CA LEU A 323 17.72 -6.57 -11.53
C LEU A 323 18.37 -5.21 -11.78
N ASP A 324 19.62 -5.01 -11.38
CA ASP A 324 20.37 -3.78 -11.69
C ASP A 324 20.57 -3.61 -13.20
N SER A 325 20.81 -4.68 -13.92
CA SER A 325 20.92 -4.66 -15.39
C SER A 325 19.57 -4.40 -16.10
N LEU A 326 18.47 -4.85 -15.53
CA LEU A 326 17.12 -4.68 -16.08
C LEU A 326 16.56 -3.27 -15.83
N THR A 327 16.87 -2.68 -14.69
CA THR A 327 16.41 -1.34 -14.29
C THR A 327 17.28 -0.24 -14.92
N GLY A 328 16.84 1.01 -14.83
CA GLY A 328 17.59 2.14 -15.37
C GLY A 328 16.66 3.26 -15.84
N PRO A 329 17.15 4.22 -16.64
CA PRO A 329 16.33 5.32 -17.13
C PRO A 329 15.06 4.82 -17.82
N GLY A 330 13.89 5.22 -17.32
CA GLY A 330 12.58 4.80 -17.81
C GLY A 330 12.20 3.35 -17.50
N ARG A 331 12.95 2.63 -16.65
CA ARG A 331 12.67 1.24 -16.25
C ARG A 331 12.81 1.12 -14.75
N ILE A 332 11.69 1.13 -14.03
CA ILE A 332 11.64 1.15 -12.56
C ILE A 332 10.98 -0.13 -12.06
N LEU A 333 11.59 -0.78 -11.07
CA LEU A 333 11.01 -1.88 -10.31
C LEU A 333 10.60 -1.39 -8.92
N VAL A 334 9.36 -1.64 -8.55
CA VAL A 334 8.79 -1.36 -7.23
C VAL A 334 8.38 -2.69 -6.60
N ALA A 335 8.88 -2.98 -5.41
CA ALA A 335 8.63 -4.25 -4.75
C ALA A 335 8.17 -4.07 -3.30
N SER A 336 7.35 -5.00 -2.81
CA SER A 336 6.83 -4.99 -1.45
C SER A 336 7.91 -5.27 -0.41
N ALA A 337 7.81 -4.63 0.75
CA ALA A 337 8.70 -4.91 1.88
C ALA A 337 8.42 -6.28 2.52
N GLY A 338 7.19 -6.76 2.44
CA GLY A 338 6.70 -7.97 3.10
C GLY A 338 5.80 -7.69 4.30
N ASN A 339 5.17 -8.74 4.81
CA ASN A 339 4.16 -8.67 5.88
C ASN A 339 4.61 -9.38 7.17
N ASN A 340 5.90 -9.30 7.52
CA ASN A 340 6.49 -9.97 8.70
C ASN A 340 6.87 -8.99 9.82
N GLY A 341 6.38 -7.73 9.77
CA GLY A 341 6.75 -6.68 10.71
C GLY A 341 6.21 -6.84 12.13
N ASP A 342 5.33 -7.81 12.39
CA ASP A 342 4.81 -8.22 13.68
C ASP A 342 5.18 -9.66 14.05
N THR A 343 6.04 -10.30 13.21
CA THR A 343 6.57 -11.63 13.44
C THR A 343 7.98 -11.54 13.97
N TYR A 344 8.28 -12.24 15.05
CA TYR A 344 9.64 -12.35 15.57
C TYR A 344 10.47 -13.20 14.63
N VAL A 345 11.46 -12.62 13.96
CA VAL A 345 12.28 -13.28 12.93
C VAL A 345 13.78 -13.16 13.18
N HIS A 346 14.18 -12.36 14.17
CA HIS A 346 15.58 -12.06 14.42
C HIS A 346 15.86 -11.91 15.91
N PHE A 347 17.07 -12.27 16.35
CA PHE A 347 17.68 -11.75 17.57
C PHE A 347 19.18 -11.55 17.40
N HIS A 348 19.71 -10.60 18.15
CA HIS A 348 21.11 -10.31 18.26
C HIS A 348 21.66 -10.79 19.60
N LYS A 349 22.76 -11.52 19.58
CA LYS A 349 23.54 -11.88 20.76
C LYS A 349 24.84 -11.06 20.74
N PRO A 350 24.95 -9.98 21.52
CA PRO A 350 26.13 -9.13 21.51
C PRO A 350 27.36 -9.80 22.12
N ALA A 351 28.54 -9.38 21.70
CA ALA A 351 29.79 -9.72 22.38
C ALA A 351 29.75 -9.29 23.85
N GLY A 352 30.41 -10.06 24.74
CA GLY A 352 30.38 -9.87 26.19
C GLY A 352 29.20 -10.52 26.91
N GLN A 353 28.12 -10.88 26.22
CA GLN A 353 27.04 -11.71 26.74
C GLN A 353 27.37 -13.19 26.56
N LEU A 354 27.22 -14.01 27.61
CA LEU A 354 27.58 -15.43 27.56
C LEU A 354 26.72 -16.19 26.55
N SER A 355 25.39 -15.97 26.57
CA SER A 355 24.47 -16.65 25.68
C SER A 355 23.22 -15.83 25.41
N GLN A 356 22.54 -16.09 24.30
CA GLN A 356 21.23 -15.62 23.94
C GLN A 356 20.53 -16.66 23.08
N GLY A 357 19.20 -16.80 23.26
CA GLY A 357 18.43 -17.77 22.47
C GLY A 357 16.94 -17.53 22.54
N THR A 358 16.22 -18.39 21.83
CA THR A 358 14.77 -18.33 21.66
C THR A 358 14.16 -19.73 21.64
N PHE A 359 12.86 -19.84 21.86
CA PHE A 359 12.09 -21.02 21.49
C PHE A 359 11.66 -20.94 20.04
N VAL A 360 11.71 -22.06 19.34
CA VAL A 360 11.26 -22.20 17.95
C VAL A 360 10.03 -23.09 17.87
N ILE A 361 9.09 -22.73 17.00
CA ILE A 361 7.88 -23.49 16.69
C ILE A 361 7.87 -23.74 15.18
N GLY A 362 7.66 -25.00 14.76
CA GLY A 362 7.54 -25.38 13.36
C GLY A 362 6.11 -25.15 12.83
N THR A 363 5.99 -24.85 11.55
CA THR A 363 4.72 -24.92 10.82
C THR A 363 4.35 -26.36 10.48
N ASP A 364 5.37 -27.21 10.38
CA ASP A 364 5.32 -28.65 10.20
C ASP A 364 6.34 -29.32 11.14
N GLU A 365 6.90 -30.48 10.79
CA GLU A 365 7.96 -31.18 11.53
C GLU A 365 9.36 -30.53 11.41
N ASN A 366 9.51 -29.47 10.60
CA ASN A 366 10.78 -28.83 10.35
C ASN A 366 10.81 -27.39 10.87
N VAL A 367 12.00 -26.96 11.35
CA VAL A 367 12.33 -25.55 11.58
C VAL A 367 13.67 -25.27 10.94
N TYR A 368 13.71 -24.22 10.12
CA TYR A 368 14.89 -23.79 9.41
C TYR A 368 15.26 -22.36 9.80
N PHE A 369 16.55 -22.14 10.09
CA PHE A 369 17.06 -20.83 10.45
C PHE A 369 18.54 -20.69 10.08
N GLN A 370 18.99 -19.44 10.06
CA GLN A 370 20.34 -19.06 9.72
C GLN A 370 20.97 -18.25 10.84
N MET A 371 22.29 -18.28 10.94
CA MET A 371 23.07 -17.50 11.90
C MET A 371 24.29 -16.91 11.20
N LYS A 372 24.84 -15.81 11.72
CA LYS A 372 26.12 -15.27 11.29
C LYS A 372 26.93 -14.77 12.48
N SER A 373 28.24 -14.87 12.39
CA SER A 373 29.19 -14.31 13.34
C SER A 373 30.59 -14.25 12.73
N ALA A 374 31.39 -13.27 13.13
CA ALA A 374 32.83 -13.25 12.85
C ALA A 374 33.60 -14.19 13.78
N GLU A 375 33.06 -14.48 14.97
CA GLU A 375 33.72 -15.29 16.00
C GLU A 375 33.05 -16.66 16.18
N PRO A 376 33.78 -17.70 16.56
CA PRO A 376 33.20 -19.02 16.83
C PRO A 376 32.27 -19.00 18.04
N PHE A 377 31.24 -19.85 18.00
CA PHE A 377 30.25 -20.03 19.07
C PHE A 377 29.77 -21.49 19.13
N THR A 378 29.11 -21.84 20.21
CA THR A 378 28.42 -23.12 20.38
C THR A 378 26.93 -22.93 20.20
N ILE A 379 26.28 -23.80 19.41
CA ILE A 379 24.83 -23.87 19.31
C ILE A 379 24.33 -24.89 20.34
N ARG A 380 23.53 -24.41 21.30
CA ARG A 380 22.86 -25.26 22.27
C ARG A 380 21.40 -25.37 21.90
N THR A 381 20.95 -26.60 21.61
CA THR A 381 19.56 -26.91 21.34
C THR A 381 19.01 -27.79 22.44
N VAL A 382 17.85 -27.43 23.01
CA VAL A 382 17.19 -28.19 24.07
C VAL A 382 15.80 -28.59 23.64
N VAL A 383 15.52 -29.89 23.69
CA VAL A 383 14.16 -30.44 23.53
C VAL A 383 13.54 -30.62 24.90
N TYR A 384 12.47 -29.89 25.17
CA TYR A 384 11.78 -29.89 26.46
C TYR A 384 10.65 -30.92 26.48
N SER A 385 10.98 -32.11 26.94
CA SER A 385 10.03 -33.17 27.29
C SER A 385 9.77 -33.20 28.83
N GLU A 386 9.31 -34.31 29.37
CA GLU A 386 9.28 -34.54 30.81
C GLU A 386 10.68 -34.43 31.43
N HIS A 387 11.70 -34.85 30.71
CA HIS A 387 13.10 -34.71 31.05
C HIS A 387 13.82 -33.98 29.90
N PRO A 388 14.23 -32.71 30.09
CA PRO A 388 14.90 -31.94 29.06
C PRO A 388 16.22 -32.57 28.62
N ASP A 389 16.37 -32.84 27.32
CA ASP A 389 17.62 -33.34 26.72
C ASP A 389 18.24 -32.23 25.86
N THR A 390 19.57 -32.19 25.86
CA THR A 390 20.38 -31.13 25.23
C THR A 390 21.30 -31.69 24.19
N VAL A 391 21.31 -31.10 23.00
CA VAL A 391 22.36 -31.29 21.99
C VAL A 391 23.23 -30.04 21.98
N LEU A 392 24.55 -30.27 22.01
CA LEU A 392 25.58 -29.23 21.87
C LEU A 392 26.33 -29.45 20.57
N ILE A 393 26.24 -28.46 19.68
CA ILE A 393 27.07 -28.40 18.48
C ILE A 393 28.20 -27.46 18.80
N GLU A 394 29.32 -28.06 19.23
CA GLU A 394 30.49 -27.32 19.65
C GLU A 394 31.19 -26.68 18.43
N SER A 395 31.48 -25.42 18.57
CA SER A 395 32.21 -24.57 17.65
C SER A 395 31.75 -24.62 16.18
N ALA A 396 30.79 -23.78 15.84
CA ALA A 396 30.39 -23.57 14.45
C ALA A 396 31.55 -23.18 13.55
N TRP A 397 32.57 -22.49 14.08
CA TRP A 397 33.77 -22.11 13.34
C TRP A 397 34.55 -23.28 12.65
N PRO A 398 34.81 -24.43 13.29
CA PRO A 398 35.40 -25.58 12.60
C PRO A 398 34.51 -26.17 11.50
N ILE A 399 33.19 -26.06 11.62
CA ILE A 399 32.25 -26.51 10.58
C ILE A 399 32.47 -25.67 9.32
N ALA A 400 32.49 -24.34 9.44
CA ALA A 400 32.73 -23.42 8.32
C ALA A 400 34.12 -23.61 7.70
N ALA A 401 35.17 -23.79 8.53
CA ALA A 401 36.53 -23.96 8.06
C ALA A 401 36.72 -25.31 7.34
N ALA A 402 35.93 -26.33 7.68
CA ALA A 402 35.98 -27.64 7.09
C ALA A 402 35.12 -27.79 5.82
N ASP A 403 34.34 -26.80 5.47
CA ASP A 403 33.36 -26.87 4.36
C ASP A 403 32.53 -28.17 4.46
N SER A 404 31.98 -28.41 5.64
CA SER A 404 31.35 -29.70 5.98
C SER A 404 29.95 -29.46 6.59
N VAL A 405 29.11 -30.47 6.45
CA VAL A 405 27.81 -30.56 7.12
C VAL A 405 27.95 -31.41 8.36
N TYR A 406 27.51 -30.90 9.50
CA TYR A 406 27.43 -31.63 10.76
C TYR A 406 25.99 -32.06 11.03
N THR A 407 25.78 -33.32 11.41
CA THR A 407 24.47 -33.84 11.79
C THR A 407 24.59 -34.54 13.14
N ASP A 408 23.64 -34.23 14.04
CA ASP A 408 23.49 -34.90 15.33
C ASP A 408 22.03 -35.35 15.53
N THR A 409 21.78 -36.30 16.42
CA THR A 409 20.46 -36.86 16.64
C THR A 409 20.17 -37.05 18.13
N LEU A 410 18.90 -36.87 18.50
CA LEU A 410 18.33 -37.27 19.78
C LEU A 410 17.23 -38.29 19.58
N ASP A 411 17.37 -39.48 20.14
CA ASP A 411 16.32 -40.50 20.18
C ASP A 411 15.55 -40.35 21.53
N LEU A 412 14.37 -39.80 21.48
CA LEU A 412 13.47 -39.61 22.63
C LEU A 412 12.28 -40.55 22.57
N ALA A 413 11.48 -40.61 23.61
CA ALA A 413 10.31 -41.50 23.69
C ALA A 413 9.26 -41.23 22.61
N ASP A 414 9.18 -39.99 22.13
CA ASP A 414 8.23 -39.54 21.10
C ASP A 414 8.81 -39.64 19.66
N GLY A 415 10.09 -40.04 19.52
CA GLY A 415 10.75 -40.25 18.24
C GLY A 415 12.10 -39.60 18.14
N ARG A 416 12.66 -39.61 16.91
CA ARG A 416 13.99 -39.06 16.61
C ARG A 416 13.89 -37.59 16.21
N TYR A 417 14.76 -36.79 16.84
CA TYR A 417 15.03 -35.40 16.41
C TYR A 417 16.40 -35.41 15.70
N GLU A 418 16.49 -34.73 14.57
CA GLU A 418 17.71 -34.58 13.78
C GLU A 418 18.09 -33.09 13.67
N PHE A 419 19.36 -32.80 13.88
CA PHE A 419 19.92 -31.45 13.87
C PHE A 419 21.03 -31.40 12.83
N THR A 420 20.82 -30.70 11.74
CA THR A 420 21.80 -30.57 10.65
C THR A 420 22.26 -29.11 10.58
N VAL A 421 23.59 -28.90 10.61
CA VAL A 421 24.23 -27.59 10.49
C VAL A 421 25.24 -27.61 9.37
N ALA A 422 25.16 -26.61 8.48
CA ALA A 422 26.17 -26.30 7.49
C ALA A 422 26.79 -24.94 7.76
N GLY A 423 28.05 -24.72 7.50
CA GLY A 423 28.75 -23.45 7.66
C GLY A 423 29.51 -23.08 6.39
N TYR A 424 29.55 -21.79 6.07
CA TYR A 424 30.20 -21.26 4.87
C TYR A 424 30.62 -19.79 5.08
N PRO A 425 31.56 -19.24 4.29
CA PRO A 425 31.86 -17.80 4.33
C PRO A 425 30.62 -16.97 3.97
N SER A 426 30.36 -15.90 4.72
CA SER A 426 29.26 -14.99 4.40
C SER A 426 29.48 -14.34 3.04
N CYS A 427 28.44 -14.27 2.23
CA CYS A 427 28.47 -13.55 0.95
C CYS A 427 28.32 -12.04 1.12
N TYR A 428 27.84 -11.58 2.26
CA TYR A 428 27.59 -10.16 2.56
C TYR A 428 28.79 -9.49 3.25
N ASP A 429 29.48 -10.24 4.11
CA ASP A 429 30.70 -9.76 4.77
C ASP A 429 31.74 -10.87 4.81
N PRO A 430 32.88 -10.73 4.09
CA PRO A 430 33.93 -11.79 4.04
C PRO A 430 34.66 -12.00 5.38
N SER A 431 34.46 -11.14 6.37
CA SER A 431 34.99 -11.34 7.74
C SER A 431 34.09 -12.19 8.62
N GLU A 432 32.86 -12.52 8.16
CA GLU A 432 31.88 -13.31 8.88
C GLU A 432 31.69 -14.69 8.24
N TYR A 433 31.25 -15.64 9.06
CA TYR A 433 30.72 -16.91 8.62
C TYR A 433 29.20 -16.95 8.79
N ALA A 434 28.52 -17.56 7.82
CA ALA A 434 27.11 -17.87 7.84
C ALA A 434 26.91 -19.35 8.14
N TYR A 435 25.85 -19.68 8.86
CA TYR A 435 25.47 -21.02 9.26
C TYR A 435 23.98 -21.23 8.97
N GLU A 436 23.67 -22.38 8.40
CA GLU A 436 22.30 -22.85 8.24
C GLU A 436 22.05 -24.01 9.20
N MET A 437 20.88 -24.02 9.83
CA MET A 437 20.48 -25.11 10.68
C MET A 437 19.04 -25.54 10.40
N LEU A 438 18.88 -26.83 10.18
CA LEU A 438 17.61 -27.53 10.08
C LEU A 438 17.41 -28.39 11.31
N ILE A 439 16.27 -28.25 11.97
CA ILE A 439 15.79 -29.19 13.01
C ILE A 439 14.61 -29.94 12.40
N THR A 440 14.73 -31.27 12.30
CA THR A 440 13.64 -32.16 11.92
C THR A 440 13.19 -32.93 13.14
N ALA A 441 11.92 -32.87 13.45
CA ALA A 441 11.31 -33.50 14.61
C ALA A 441 10.37 -34.65 14.18
N PRO A 442 10.03 -35.61 15.07
CA PRO A 442 9.10 -36.69 14.74
C PRO A 442 7.64 -36.22 14.54
N ARG A 443 7.38 -34.95 14.88
CA ARG A 443 6.09 -34.26 14.73
C ARG A 443 6.31 -32.74 14.76
N GLN A 444 5.29 -31.96 14.43
CA GLN A 444 5.34 -30.50 14.52
C GLN A 444 5.85 -30.04 15.90
N ILE A 445 6.89 -29.20 15.88
CA ILE A 445 7.44 -28.57 17.09
C ILE A 445 6.43 -27.52 17.56
N GLY A 446 5.91 -27.67 18.77
CA GLY A 446 4.85 -26.81 19.34
C GLY A 446 5.12 -26.40 20.78
N LEU A 447 4.17 -25.65 21.37
CA LEU A 447 4.29 -25.12 22.73
C LEU A 447 4.31 -26.20 23.82
N ALA A 448 3.73 -27.38 23.56
CA ALA A 448 3.66 -28.48 24.53
C ALA A 448 5.00 -29.23 24.68
N THR A 449 5.72 -29.39 23.57
CA THR A 449 7.06 -29.97 23.51
C THR A 449 7.99 -29.00 22.79
N PRO A 450 8.30 -27.86 23.42
CA PRO A 450 9.05 -26.82 22.78
C PRO A 450 10.52 -27.22 22.61
N VAL A 451 11.12 -26.66 21.55
CA VAL A 451 12.55 -26.73 21.28
C VAL A 451 13.11 -25.31 21.41
N SER A 452 14.24 -25.19 22.11
CA SER A 452 14.98 -23.91 22.13
C SER A 452 16.29 -24.02 21.39
N VAL A 453 16.70 -22.89 20.82
CA VAL A 453 18.02 -22.71 20.21
C VAL A 453 18.69 -21.53 20.88
N GLU A 454 19.96 -21.70 21.25
CA GLU A 454 20.73 -20.70 21.98
C GLU A 454 22.16 -20.63 21.38
N ILE A 455 22.63 -19.43 21.13
CA ILE A 455 24.03 -19.15 20.77
C ILE A 455 24.79 -18.92 22.08
N VAL A 456 25.87 -19.67 22.27
CA VAL A 456 26.71 -19.64 23.50
C VAL A 456 28.15 -19.31 23.12
N GLY A 457 28.73 -18.28 23.73
CA GLY A 457 30.09 -17.82 23.52
C GLY A 457 30.26 -16.35 23.86
N SER A 458 31.09 -16.03 24.85
CA SER A 458 31.24 -14.64 25.33
C SER A 458 31.87 -13.72 24.25
N GLU A 459 32.71 -14.25 23.40
CA GLU A 459 33.40 -13.48 22.37
C GLU A 459 32.50 -13.19 21.16
N ALA A 460 31.59 -14.12 20.82
CA ALA A 460 30.79 -14.03 19.62
C ALA A 460 29.79 -12.85 19.65
N ASP A 461 29.85 -12.02 18.63
CA ASP A 461 28.80 -11.12 18.22
C ASP A 461 28.02 -11.81 17.11
N ALA A 462 26.81 -12.26 17.40
CA ALA A 462 26.11 -13.17 16.52
C ALA A 462 24.65 -12.78 16.29
N HIS A 463 24.19 -12.97 15.06
CA HIS A 463 22.81 -12.76 14.66
C HIS A 463 22.15 -14.09 14.32
N PHE A 464 20.90 -14.24 14.69
CA PHE A 464 20.03 -15.38 14.39
C PHE A 464 18.84 -14.89 13.57
N PHE A 465 18.55 -15.59 12.47
CA PHE A 465 17.47 -15.28 11.53
C PHE A 465 16.59 -16.51 11.31
N LEU A 466 15.30 -16.37 11.57
CA LEU A 466 14.35 -17.45 11.36
C LEU A 466 13.86 -17.46 9.90
N THR A 467 14.09 -18.57 9.20
CA THR A 467 13.65 -18.74 7.81
C THR A 467 12.30 -19.43 7.71
N SER A 468 12.04 -20.48 8.54
CA SER A 468 10.71 -21.10 8.61
C SER A 468 10.32 -21.37 10.06
N GLY A 469 9.00 -21.27 10.35
CA GLY A 469 8.45 -21.39 11.70
C GLY A 469 8.25 -20.04 12.41
N TYR A 470 8.21 -20.07 13.74
CA TYR A 470 7.99 -18.92 14.60
C TYR A 470 8.95 -18.93 15.79
N MET A 471 9.37 -17.73 16.20
CA MET A 471 10.09 -17.52 17.46
C MET A 471 9.12 -17.12 18.57
N THR A 472 9.39 -17.56 19.80
CA THR A 472 8.53 -17.26 20.94
C THR A 472 9.29 -17.36 22.28
N THR A 473 8.58 -17.02 23.36
CA THR A 473 9.00 -17.35 24.74
C THR A 473 8.23 -18.57 25.26
N ASN A 474 8.81 -19.28 26.23
CA ASN A 474 8.14 -20.37 26.90
C ASN A 474 8.56 -20.41 28.37
N GLY A 475 7.62 -20.69 29.28
CA GLY A 475 7.87 -20.77 30.73
C GLY A 475 8.86 -21.87 31.16
N LYS A 476 9.23 -22.79 30.27
CA LYS A 476 10.28 -23.81 30.50
C LYS A 476 11.68 -23.19 30.70
N ASN A 477 11.93 -22.04 30.07
CA ASN A 477 13.15 -21.25 30.28
C ASN A 477 12.86 -19.75 30.07
N SER A 478 12.73 -19.04 31.19
CA SER A 478 12.41 -17.60 31.19
C SER A 478 13.60 -16.70 30.79
N ASN A 479 14.80 -17.24 30.61
CA ASN A 479 15.98 -16.47 30.20
C ASN A 479 16.04 -16.28 28.68
N LEU A 480 15.22 -17.00 27.91
CA LEU A 480 15.16 -16.90 26.47
C LEU A 480 14.16 -15.83 26.04
N ILE A 481 14.42 -15.18 24.89
CA ILE A 481 13.63 -14.09 24.36
C ILE A 481 12.82 -14.53 23.15
N ALA A 482 11.79 -13.74 22.81
CA ALA A 482 11.05 -13.95 21.56
C ALA A 482 11.82 -13.45 20.33
N GLY A 483 12.79 -12.54 20.53
CA GLY A 483 13.48 -11.87 19.42
C GLY A 483 12.89 -10.52 19.09
N ASP A 484 13.17 -10.04 17.88
CA ASP A 484 12.68 -8.79 17.33
C ASP A 484 12.17 -8.95 15.90
N HIS A 485 11.68 -7.85 15.29
CA HIS A 485 11.04 -7.83 13.98
C HIS A 485 11.92 -7.25 12.88
N TYR A 486 13.17 -6.91 13.18
CA TYR A 486 14.12 -6.38 12.21
C TYR A 486 14.57 -7.46 11.21
N TYR A 487 15.23 -7.06 10.12
CA TYR A 487 15.68 -7.95 9.03
C TYR A 487 14.54 -8.75 8.39
N SER A 488 13.31 -8.21 8.38
CA SER A 488 12.13 -8.89 7.85
C SER A 488 11.79 -8.49 6.40
N ILE A 489 12.59 -7.62 5.76
CA ILE A 489 12.39 -7.24 4.35
C ILE A 489 12.56 -8.45 3.44
N LEU A 490 11.63 -8.61 2.50
CA LEU A 490 11.67 -9.70 1.52
C LEU A 490 12.50 -9.32 0.28
N SER A 491 13.09 -10.29 -0.38
CA SER A 491 13.65 -10.19 -1.74
C SER A 491 12.49 -10.25 -2.77
N PRO A 492 12.48 -9.43 -3.85
CA PRO A 492 13.51 -8.48 -4.28
C PRO A 492 13.40 -7.07 -3.70
N GLY A 493 12.49 -6.79 -2.75
CA GLY A 493 12.40 -5.50 -2.07
C GLY A 493 13.72 -5.08 -1.38
N SER A 494 14.49 -6.05 -0.90
CA SER A 494 15.83 -5.86 -0.33
C SER A 494 16.89 -5.51 -1.38
N SER A 495 16.64 -5.70 -2.69
CA SER A 495 17.59 -5.35 -3.76
C SER A 495 17.91 -3.85 -3.78
N PRO A 496 19.17 -3.48 -4.08
CA PRO A 496 19.52 -2.08 -4.36
C PRO A 496 18.76 -1.51 -5.58
N ALA A 497 18.44 -2.33 -6.56
CA ALA A 497 17.78 -1.92 -7.80
C ALA A 497 16.27 -1.62 -7.62
N ALA A 498 15.61 -2.23 -6.63
CA ALA A 498 14.19 -2.07 -6.39
C ALA A 498 13.86 -0.89 -5.45
N ILE A 499 12.75 -0.22 -5.70
CA ILE A 499 12.11 0.69 -4.75
C ILE A 499 11.27 -0.15 -3.79
N CYS A 500 11.70 -0.28 -2.55
CA CYS A 500 11.02 -1.09 -1.52
C CYS A 500 9.94 -0.31 -0.81
N VAL A 501 8.74 -0.88 -0.71
CA VAL A 501 7.55 -0.20 -0.20
C VAL A 501 7.02 -0.85 1.07
N GLY A 502 6.97 -0.09 2.15
CA GLY A 502 6.24 -0.45 3.38
C GLY A 502 4.81 0.08 3.39
N ALA A 503 4.03 -0.33 4.38
CA ALA A 503 2.61 -0.02 4.47
C ALA A 503 2.26 0.89 5.65
N THR A 504 1.40 1.89 5.40
CA THR A 504 0.75 2.72 6.42
C THR A 504 -0.73 2.36 6.57
N SER A 505 -1.27 2.60 7.76
CA SER A 505 -2.67 2.35 8.11
C SER A 505 -3.47 3.65 8.13
N TYR A 506 -4.61 3.67 7.43
CA TYR A 506 -5.54 4.81 7.44
C TYR A 506 -6.96 4.42 7.76
N ARG A 507 -7.36 3.19 7.44
CA ARG A 507 -8.70 2.67 7.66
C ARG A 507 -8.67 1.56 8.69
N THR A 508 -9.47 1.67 9.72
CA THR A 508 -9.66 0.64 10.76
C THR A 508 -10.87 -0.27 10.46
N GLY A 509 -11.39 -0.19 9.25
CA GLY A 509 -12.53 -0.96 8.76
C GLY A 509 -13.22 -0.29 7.57
N PHE A 510 -14.25 -0.94 7.05
CA PHE A 510 -15.02 -0.51 5.88
C PHE A 510 -16.48 -0.95 6.03
N VAL A 511 -17.33 -0.53 5.09
CA VAL A 511 -18.72 -1.03 4.96
C VAL A 511 -18.76 -1.97 3.78
N ASN A 512 -19.22 -3.21 4.00
CA ASN A 512 -19.35 -4.19 2.94
C ASN A 512 -20.63 -3.98 2.09
N TYR A 513 -20.78 -4.75 1.03
CA TYR A 513 -21.94 -4.66 0.11
C TYR A 513 -23.29 -4.94 0.78
N LYS A 514 -23.33 -5.60 1.94
CA LYS A 514 -24.53 -5.82 2.77
C LYS A 514 -24.89 -4.61 3.63
N GLY A 515 -24.06 -3.57 3.64
CA GLY A 515 -24.20 -2.43 4.54
C GLY A 515 -23.68 -2.69 5.97
N GLU A 516 -22.98 -3.81 6.18
CA GLU A 516 -22.39 -4.18 7.46
C GLU A 516 -21.04 -3.50 7.65
N ARG A 517 -20.80 -2.97 8.84
CA ARG A 517 -19.50 -2.39 9.18
C ARG A 517 -18.53 -3.47 9.62
N ILE A 518 -17.59 -3.78 8.77
CA ILE A 518 -16.48 -4.67 9.06
C ILE A 518 -15.38 -3.86 9.77
N LYS A 519 -15.05 -4.29 10.99
CA LYS A 519 -13.90 -3.76 11.73
C LYS A 519 -12.70 -4.64 11.46
N PHE A 520 -11.69 -4.07 10.87
CA PHE A 520 -10.38 -4.69 10.71
C PHE A 520 -9.33 -3.65 11.10
N ASN A 521 -9.01 -3.65 12.40
CA ASN A 521 -8.04 -2.71 12.95
C ASN A 521 -6.64 -3.32 12.83
N CYS A 522 -5.88 -2.87 11.86
CA CYS A 522 -4.50 -3.24 11.64
C CYS A 522 -3.63 -1.98 11.68
N GLY A 523 -3.42 -1.46 12.87
CA GLY A 523 -2.69 -0.23 13.14
C GLY A 523 -3.56 1.02 13.22
N GLU A 524 -2.98 2.09 13.77
CA GLU A 524 -3.63 3.39 13.97
C GLU A 524 -3.53 4.24 12.71
N LYS A 525 -4.42 5.24 12.60
CA LYS A 525 -4.47 6.12 11.43
C LYS A 525 -3.20 6.99 11.32
N GLY A 526 -2.49 6.86 10.20
CA GLY A 526 -1.25 7.59 9.92
C GLY A 526 -0.02 6.92 10.53
N GLU A 527 -0.16 5.72 11.10
CA GLU A 527 0.94 4.93 11.63
C GLU A 527 1.38 3.83 10.64
N ARG A 528 2.54 3.27 10.87
CA ARG A 528 3.00 2.08 10.14
C ARG A 528 2.05 0.91 10.42
N GLY A 529 1.67 0.19 9.38
CA GLY A 529 0.96 -1.08 9.55
C GLY A 529 1.82 -2.05 10.37
N PRO A 530 1.31 -2.63 11.48
CA PRO A 530 2.14 -3.51 12.33
C PRO A 530 2.80 -4.63 11.55
N TYR A 531 2.10 -5.18 10.57
CA TYR A 531 2.57 -6.24 9.68
C TYR A 531 3.70 -5.80 8.72
N SER A 532 3.84 -4.49 8.44
CA SER A 532 4.82 -4.00 7.46
C SER A 532 6.26 -4.34 7.87
N SER A 533 6.95 -5.12 7.05
CA SER A 533 8.32 -5.56 7.29
C SER A 533 9.29 -4.39 7.44
N MET A 534 10.37 -4.61 8.17
CA MET A 534 11.37 -3.62 8.56
C MET A 534 12.78 -4.08 8.21
N GLY A 535 13.61 -3.13 7.86
CA GLY A 535 15.05 -3.35 7.68
C GLY A 535 15.81 -3.55 9.01
N PRO A 536 17.13 -3.48 8.97
CA PRO A 536 17.94 -3.31 7.75
C PRO A 536 17.93 -4.55 6.86
N THR A 537 18.52 -4.46 5.68
CA THR A 537 18.91 -5.64 4.88
C THR A 537 20.11 -6.34 5.49
N PHE A 538 20.45 -7.56 5.03
CA PHE A 538 21.61 -8.30 5.57
C PHE A 538 22.97 -7.60 5.35
N ASP A 539 23.05 -6.75 4.32
CA ASP A 539 24.20 -5.86 4.06
C ASP A 539 24.08 -4.48 4.74
N GLY A 540 23.14 -4.29 5.67
CA GLY A 540 23.02 -3.12 6.54
C GLY A 540 22.34 -1.89 5.92
N ARG A 541 21.79 -1.99 4.68
CA ARG A 541 21.07 -0.87 4.06
C ARG A 541 19.72 -0.64 4.74
N VAL A 542 19.35 0.64 4.83
CA VAL A 542 18.02 1.05 5.30
C VAL A 542 16.97 0.67 4.26
N LYS A 543 15.95 -0.08 4.67
CA LYS A 543 14.72 -0.40 3.93
C LYS A 543 13.55 -0.40 4.91
N PRO A 544 12.31 -0.12 4.47
CA PRO A 544 11.90 0.21 3.11
C PRO A 544 12.45 1.56 2.63
N ASP A 545 12.35 1.86 1.31
CA ASP A 545 12.68 3.19 0.79
C ASP A 545 11.57 4.19 1.13
N VAL A 546 10.30 3.77 1.03
CA VAL A 546 9.12 4.63 1.17
C VAL A 546 7.93 3.86 1.71
N MET A 547 6.99 4.58 2.32
CA MET A 547 5.72 4.07 2.79
C MET A 547 4.58 4.53 1.90
N ALA A 548 3.49 3.73 1.85
CA ALA A 548 2.22 4.14 1.25
C ALA A 548 1.04 3.44 1.95
N PRO A 549 -0.22 3.92 1.77
CA PRO A 549 -1.39 3.25 2.35
C PRO A 549 -1.49 1.80 1.90
N GLY A 550 -1.59 0.87 2.85
CA GLY A 550 -1.67 -0.57 2.60
C GLY A 550 -2.75 -1.30 3.42
N THR A 551 -3.54 -0.59 4.27
CA THR A 551 -4.55 -1.21 5.12
C THR A 551 -5.96 -0.89 4.64
N ASN A 552 -6.78 -1.93 4.43
CA ASN A 552 -8.16 -1.83 3.94
C ASN A 552 -8.27 -0.99 2.65
N VAL A 553 -7.37 -1.22 1.70
CA VAL A 553 -7.38 -0.57 0.40
C VAL A 553 -8.45 -1.21 -0.47
N THR A 554 -9.33 -0.39 -1.06
CA THR A 554 -10.41 -0.87 -1.93
C THR A 554 -9.93 -0.89 -3.38
N SER A 555 -10.17 -2.03 -4.07
CA SER A 555 -9.82 -2.20 -5.48
C SER A 555 -10.66 -3.32 -6.14
N ALA A 556 -10.41 -3.54 -7.44
CA ALA A 556 -11.07 -4.57 -8.23
C ALA A 556 -10.91 -5.98 -7.60
N ARG A 557 -11.97 -6.79 -7.70
CA ARG A 557 -11.99 -8.19 -7.31
C ARG A 557 -12.32 -9.07 -8.52
N SER A 558 -11.55 -10.13 -8.69
CA SER A 558 -11.76 -11.09 -9.77
C SER A 558 -13.20 -11.66 -9.76
N SER A 559 -13.86 -11.60 -10.89
CA SER A 559 -15.20 -12.18 -11.09
C SER A 559 -15.18 -13.71 -11.02
N TYR A 560 -14.05 -14.34 -11.28
CA TYR A 560 -13.86 -15.79 -11.21
C TYR A 560 -13.68 -16.32 -9.80
N TRP A 561 -13.43 -15.43 -8.83
CA TRP A 561 -13.27 -15.75 -7.42
C TRP A 561 -14.54 -15.54 -6.58
N LEU A 562 -15.63 -14.96 -7.14
CA LEU A 562 -16.82 -14.57 -6.37
C LEU A 562 -17.53 -15.76 -5.68
N ASP A 563 -17.40 -16.98 -6.22
CA ASP A 563 -18.05 -18.18 -5.70
C ASP A 563 -17.27 -18.90 -4.58
N GLY A 564 -16.00 -18.58 -4.37
CA GLY A 564 -15.09 -19.32 -3.48
C GLY A 564 -14.74 -18.65 -2.17
N GLY A 565 -15.06 -17.38 -1.97
CA GLY A 565 -14.55 -16.57 -0.86
C GLY A 565 -15.60 -16.06 0.11
N SER A 566 -15.13 -15.58 1.27
CA SER A 566 -15.95 -14.84 2.21
C SER A 566 -16.30 -13.48 1.60
N ASP A 567 -17.53 -13.30 1.25
CA ASP A 567 -18.11 -12.06 0.73
C ASP A 567 -18.14 -10.90 1.73
N ASN A 568 -17.68 -11.12 2.96
CA ASN A 568 -17.60 -10.06 3.98
C ASN A 568 -16.61 -8.96 3.68
N TRP A 569 -15.61 -9.23 2.83
CA TRP A 569 -14.59 -8.24 2.40
C TRP A 569 -15.01 -7.47 1.15
N ASP A 570 -16.11 -7.87 0.51
CA ASP A 570 -16.59 -7.21 -0.68
C ASP A 570 -17.32 -5.91 -0.34
N ILE A 571 -16.96 -4.86 -1.07
CA ILE A 571 -17.46 -3.50 -0.88
C ILE A 571 -18.71 -3.28 -1.72
N ALA A 572 -18.67 -3.68 -2.99
CA ALA A 572 -19.74 -3.48 -3.95
C ALA A 572 -19.66 -4.50 -5.10
N TYR A 573 -20.80 -4.72 -5.77
CA TYR A 573 -20.90 -5.50 -6.99
C TYR A 573 -21.57 -4.70 -8.09
N PHE A 574 -21.26 -5.08 -9.33
CA PHE A 574 -21.97 -4.62 -10.52
C PHE A 574 -22.02 -5.73 -11.56
N ASP A 575 -23.01 -5.68 -12.46
CA ASP A 575 -23.15 -6.64 -13.56
C ASP A 575 -22.75 -5.95 -14.88
N TYR A 576 -21.92 -6.63 -15.69
CA TYR A 576 -21.51 -6.17 -17.01
C TYR A 576 -21.45 -7.39 -17.97
N ASN A 577 -22.07 -7.27 -19.15
CA ASN A 577 -22.13 -8.34 -20.17
C ASN A 577 -22.56 -9.72 -19.64
N GLY A 578 -23.44 -9.73 -18.63
CA GLY A 578 -23.98 -10.98 -18.05
C GLY A 578 -23.07 -11.64 -17.00
N GLN A 579 -21.93 -11.02 -16.66
CA GLN A 579 -21.02 -11.46 -15.60
C GLN A 579 -21.04 -10.44 -14.45
N ARG A 580 -20.90 -10.94 -13.20
CA ARG A 580 -20.83 -10.11 -12.01
C ARG A 580 -19.37 -9.85 -11.65
N TYR A 581 -19.05 -8.60 -11.41
CA TYR A 581 -17.76 -8.10 -10.97
C TYR A 581 -17.88 -7.45 -9.60
N GLY A 582 -16.77 -7.27 -8.90
CA GLY A 582 -16.78 -6.74 -7.55
C GLY A 582 -15.63 -5.82 -7.22
N TRP A 583 -15.79 -5.16 -6.08
CA TRP A 583 -14.77 -4.39 -5.41
C TRP A 583 -14.59 -4.95 -4.00
N SER A 584 -13.36 -5.15 -3.58
CA SER A 584 -13.04 -5.67 -2.24
C SER A 584 -12.00 -4.83 -1.53
N ALA A 585 -11.92 -4.98 -0.20
CA ALA A 585 -10.89 -4.36 0.63
C ALA A 585 -9.82 -5.39 0.97
N ASN A 586 -8.54 -5.06 0.77
CA ASN A 586 -7.42 -5.90 1.16
C ASN A 586 -6.38 -5.13 1.97
N THR A 587 -5.51 -5.87 2.69
CA THR A 587 -4.49 -5.33 3.57
C THR A 587 -3.17 -6.05 3.37
N GLY A 588 -2.09 -5.29 3.22
CA GLY A 588 -0.72 -5.78 3.06
C GLY A 588 0.19 -4.73 2.43
N THR A 589 1.48 -4.97 2.48
CA THR A 589 2.45 -4.21 1.67
C THR A 589 2.22 -4.45 0.17
N SER A 590 1.55 -5.53 -0.18
CA SER A 590 1.04 -5.80 -1.52
C SER A 590 0.09 -4.71 -2.04
N MET A 591 -0.65 -4.03 -1.16
CA MET A 591 -1.56 -2.95 -1.53
C MET A 591 -0.84 -1.59 -1.58
N SER A 592 0.19 -1.39 -0.77
CA SER A 592 1.00 -0.16 -0.80
C SER A 592 1.94 -0.08 -2.00
N THR A 593 2.44 -1.22 -2.46
CA THR A 593 3.38 -1.32 -3.59
C THR A 593 2.79 -0.74 -4.89
N PRO A 594 1.58 -1.13 -5.34
CA PRO A 594 0.96 -0.55 -6.54
C PRO A 594 0.58 0.93 -6.38
N VAL A 595 0.38 1.43 -5.16
CA VAL A 595 0.21 2.88 -4.93
C VAL A 595 1.49 3.62 -5.30
N VAL A 596 2.65 3.12 -4.89
CA VAL A 596 3.94 3.71 -5.26
C VAL A 596 4.24 3.51 -6.75
N GLY A 597 4.01 2.30 -7.29
CA GLY A 597 4.18 2.01 -8.71
C GLY A 597 3.35 2.93 -9.60
N GLY A 598 2.05 3.07 -9.28
CA GLY A 598 1.17 3.99 -10.00
C GLY A 598 1.59 5.46 -9.87
N THR A 599 2.04 5.89 -8.68
CA THR A 599 2.59 7.24 -8.47
C THR A 599 3.82 7.49 -9.35
N ILE A 600 4.74 6.53 -9.41
CA ILE A 600 5.94 6.64 -10.27
C ILE A 600 5.54 6.66 -11.75
N ALA A 601 4.47 5.97 -12.17
CA ALA A 601 3.96 6.07 -13.53
C ALA A 601 3.50 7.50 -13.88
N LEU A 602 2.88 8.24 -12.92
CA LEU A 602 2.56 9.65 -13.11
C LEU A 602 3.83 10.50 -13.29
N TRP A 603 4.88 10.20 -12.55
CA TRP A 603 6.17 10.87 -12.67
C TRP A 603 6.88 10.54 -14.00
N LEU A 604 6.82 9.28 -14.45
CA LEU A 604 7.36 8.85 -15.74
C LEU A 604 6.61 9.45 -16.94
N GLN A 605 5.32 9.74 -16.82
CA GLN A 605 4.59 10.51 -17.82
C GLN A 605 5.18 11.93 -17.95
N ALA A 606 5.59 12.54 -16.86
CA ALA A 606 6.25 13.85 -16.87
C ALA A 606 7.68 13.75 -17.36
N ASN A 607 8.48 12.80 -16.85
CA ASN A 607 9.87 12.56 -17.26
C ASN A 607 10.11 11.08 -17.59
N PRO A 608 10.05 10.70 -18.88
CA PRO A 608 10.21 9.30 -19.31
C PRO A 608 11.61 8.70 -19.06
N LYS A 609 12.58 9.51 -18.62
CA LYS A 609 13.97 9.10 -18.42
C LYS A 609 14.39 9.01 -16.96
N LEU A 610 13.46 9.13 -16.01
CA LEU A 610 13.79 8.95 -14.60
C LEU A 610 14.45 7.58 -14.38
N SER A 611 15.60 7.58 -13.73
CA SER A 611 16.28 6.38 -13.26
C SER A 611 15.77 5.97 -11.86
N PRO A 612 16.05 4.75 -11.38
CA PRO A 612 15.75 4.36 -10.00
C PRO A 612 16.35 5.33 -8.96
N ASP A 613 17.54 5.85 -9.22
CA ASP A 613 18.19 6.81 -8.31
C ASP A 613 17.51 8.18 -8.32
N ASP A 614 17.08 8.67 -9.51
CA ASP A 614 16.26 9.89 -9.59
C ASP A 614 14.96 9.73 -8.79
N VAL A 615 14.29 8.58 -8.91
CA VAL A 615 13.07 8.26 -8.15
C VAL A 615 13.35 8.28 -6.64
N ARG A 616 14.47 7.69 -6.18
CA ARG A 616 14.87 7.73 -4.76
C ARG A 616 15.14 9.16 -4.29
N GLU A 617 15.80 9.97 -5.10
CA GLU A 617 16.06 11.37 -4.75
C GLU A 617 14.75 12.19 -4.67
N VAL A 618 13.79 11.95 -5.56
CA VAL A 618 12.45 12.54 -5.45
C VAL A 618 11.76 12.09 -4.17
N ILE A 619 11.75 10.79 -3.86
CA ILE A 619 11.19 10.24 -2.62
C ILE A 619 11.82 10.90 -1.40
N LYS A 620 13.15 10.95 -1.34
CA LYS A 620 13.91 11.53 -0.25
C LYS A 620 13.56 13.00 0.02
N LYS A 621 13.35 13.79 -1.03
CA LYS A 621 13.05 15.21 -0.93
C LYS A 621 11.60 15.53 -0.61
N THR A 622 10.67 14.64 -0.98
CA THR A 622 9.25 14.98 -1.04
C THR A 622 8.34 14.14 -0.17
N SER A 623 8.83 12.99 0.35
CA SER A 623 8.06 12.13 1.25
C SER A 623 7.65 12.86 2.53
N ARG A 624 6.48 12.51 3.05
CA ARG A 624 5.90 13.12 4.24
C ARG A 624 6.29 12.35 5.49
N ARG A 625 6.72 13.07 6.52
CA ARG A 625 6.83 12.49 7.87
C ARG A 625 5.42 12.38 8.47
N LEU A 626 5.01 11.20 8.88
CA LEU A 626 3.70 10.94 9.50
C LEU A 626 3.81 10.73 11.02
N THR A 627 4.90 10.11 11.47
CA THR A 627 5.08 9.80 12.89
C THR A 627 5.33 11.07 13.72
N THR A 628 4.76 11.08 14.93
CA THR A 628 5.07 12.08 15.97
C THR A 628 6.39 11.76 16.69
N ASP A 629 6.96 10.57 16.45
CA ASP A 629 8.28 10.20 16.93
C ASP A 629 9.34 11.07 16.24
N ASP A 630 10.24 11.66 17.02
CA ASP A 630 11.34 12.49 16.54
C ASP A 630 12.50 11.68 15.92
N ALA A 631 12.36 10.36 15.78
CA ALA A 631 13.36 9.52 15.14
C ALA A 631 13.74 10.05 13.75
N PRO A 632 15.04 10.15 13.43
CA PRO A 632 15.47 10.68 12.14
C PRO A 632 15.02 9.77 11.00
N LEU A 633 14.74 10.38 9.84
CA LEU A 633 14.50 9.68 8.58
C LEU A 633 15.74 9.86 7.66
N PRO A 634 16.13 8.85 6.88
CA PRO A 634 15.47 7.54 6.78
C PRO A 634 15.77 6.65 7.98
N ASN A 635 14.86 5.69 8.26
CA ASN A 635 15.09 4.63 9.23
C ASN A 635 14.47 3.31 8.76
N ASN A 636 14.79 2.22 9.45
CA ASN A 636 14.40 0.85 9.05
C ASN A 636 12.90 0.55 9.16
N GLN A 637 12.09 1.45 9.69
CA GLN A 637 10.64 1.29 9.83
C GLN A 637 9.84 2.11 8.81
N TRP A 638 10.35 3.30 8.46
CA TRP A 638 9.64 4.29 7.68
C TRP A 638 10.31 4.64 6.34
N GLY A 639 11.54 4.19 6.12
CA GLY A 639 12.34 4.71 5.02
C GLY A 639 12.42 6.23 5.08
N TYR A 640 12.17 6.89 3.97
CA TYR A 640 12.11 8.35 3.87
C TYR A 640 10.74 8.94 4.27
N GLY A 641 9.77 8.12 4.67
CA GLY A 641 8.40 8.53 5.01
C GLY A 641 7.38 8.10 3.96
N GLU A 642 6.17 8.69 3.99
CA GLU A 642 5.09 8.34 3.07
C GLU A 642 5.16 9.14 1.77
N ILE A 643 4.92 8.47 0.65
CA ILE A 643 4.97 9.04 -0.70
C ILE A 643 3.97 10.19 -0.86
N ASP A 644 4.38 11.24 -1.58
CA ASP A 644 3.54 12.39 -1.96
C ASP A 644 3.59 12.56 -3.49
N ALA A 645 2.54 12.12 -4.17
CA ALA A 645 2.49 12.11 -5.63
C ALA A 645 2.61 13.51 -6.22
N TYR A 646 1.96 14.51 -5.58
CA TYR A 646 1.96 15.89 -6.07
C TYR A 646 3.32 16.56 -5.89
N LYS A 647 3.88 16.52 -4.67
CA LYS A 647 5.19 17.12 -4.41
C LYS A 647 6.28 16.43 -5.23
N GLY A 648 6.21 15.08 -5.35
CA GLY A 648 7.14 14.33 -6.17
C GLY A 648 7.06 14.75 -7.63
N LEU A 649 5.85 14.92 -8.20
CA LEU A 649 5.68 15.39 -9.57
C LEU A 649 6.25 16.81 -9.77
N VAL A 650 6.01 17.72 -8.83
CA VAL A 650 6.58 19.08 -8.87
C VAL A 650 8.11 19.04 -8.89
N GLU A 651 8.72 18.16 -8.08
CA GLU A 651 10.17 17.97 -8.08
C GLU A 651 10.68 17.38 -9.40
N VAL A 652 9.97 16.38 -9.97
CA VAL A 652 10.29 15.81 -11.29
C VAL A 652 10.25 16.88 -12.39
N LEU A 653 9.24 17.74 -12.38
CA LEU A 653 9.14 18.85 -13.33
C LEU A 653 10.27 19.86 -13.12
N ARG A 654 10.70 20.10 -11.87
CA ARG A 654 11.84 20.95 -11.55
C ARG A 654 13.15 20.32 -12.08
N MET A 655 13.37 19.03 -11.88
CA MET A 655 14.55 18.32 -12.42
C MET A 655 14.68 18.45 -13.94
N GLN A 656 13.55 18.46 -14.66
CA GLN A 656 13.57 18.71 -16.10
C GLN A 656 13.99 20.15 -16.44
N SER A 657 13.58 21.12 -15.64
CA SER A 657 13.97 22.52 -15.86
C SER A 657 15.47 22.76 -15.57
N ASP A 658 15.98 22.11 -14.50
CA ASP A 658 17.41 22.20 -14.14
C ASP A 658 18.30 21.45 -15.18
N GLY A 659 17.82 20.32 -15.73
CA GLY A 659 18.50 19.58 -16.81
C GLY A 659 18.48 20.31 -18.16
N LEU A 660 17.59 21.28 -18.36
CA LEU A 660 17.62 22.16 -19.53
C LEU A 660 18.73 23.23 -19.43
N ASP A 661 19.16 23.58 -18.19
CA ASP A 661 20.31 24.46 -17.98
C ASP A 661 21.66 23.75 -18.25
N GLU A 662 21.75 22.44 -18.07
CA GLU A 662 22.94 21.64 -18.47
C GLU A 662 23.00 21.32 -19.96
N ILE A 663 21.86 21.34 -20.69
CA ILE A 663 21.79 21.19 -22.15
C ILE A 663 22.08 22.53 -22.85
N SER A 664 22.41 23.60 -22.13
CA SER A 664 22.71 24.92 -22.70
C SER A 664 23.93 24.96 -23.62
N ASP A 665 24.70 23.90 -23.74
CA ASP A 665 25.76 23.74 -24.74
C ASP A 665 25.30 23.18 -26.09
N TYR A 666 24.06 22.67 -26.21
CA TYR A 666 23.46 22.34 -27.51
C TYR A 666 22.66 23.55 -28.02
N GLN A 667 23.25 24.33 -28.86
CA GLN A 667 22.68 25.49 -29.52
C GLN A 667 21.65 25.08 -30.61
N PRO A 668 20.34 25.08 -30.38
CA PRO A 668 19.42 25.28 -31.47
C PRO A 668 19.21 26.77 -31.64
N SER A 669 19.69 27.28 -32.74
CA SER A 669 19.25 28.47 -33.48
C SER A 669 18.46 29.53 -32.67
N GLY A 670 19.15 30.50 -32.09
CA GLY A 670 18.71 31.86 -32.24
C GLY A 670 18.26 32.63 -31.05
N ALA A 671 17.81 32.09 -29.92
CA ALA A 671 17.44 32.88 -28.75
C ALA A 671 17.86 32.20 -27.43
N ARG A 672 18.46 32.92 -26.48
CA ARG A 672 18.77 32.48 -25.13
C ARG A 672 17.90 33.23 -24.14
N PHE A 673 17.41 32.54 -23.13
CA PHE A 673 16.61 33.11 -22.07
C PHE A 673 17.38 33.01 -20.75
N SER A 674 17.43 34.10 -19.99
CA SER A 674 18.05 34.11 -18.67
C SER A 674 17.29 35.03 -17.72
N MET A 675 17.24 34.66 -16.42
CA MET A 675 16.67 35.52 -15.39
C MET A 675 17.79 36.26 -14.66
N SER A 676 17.57 37.52 -14.37
CA SER A 676 18.45 38.36 -13.54
C SER A 676 17.54 39.08 -12.53
N GLY A 677 17.42 38.55 -11.33
CA GLY A 677 16.40 38.98 -10.38
C GLY A 677 15.00 38.77 -10.92
N SER A 678 14.22 39.84 -11.00
CA SER A 678 12.85 39.79 -11.56
C SER A 678 12.77 40.03 -13.06
N ASP A 679 13.88 40.16 -13.77
CA ASP A 679 13.90 40.51 -15.19
C ASP A 679 14.30 39.33 -16.05
N LEU A 680 13.43 38.96 -16.99
CA LEU A 680 13.73 37.99 -18.04
C LEU A 680 14.51 38.70 -19.16
N ARG A 681 15.70 38.21 -19.42
CA ARG A 681 16.53 38.65 -20.57
C ARG A 681 16.44 37.61 -21.66
N ILE A 682 16.19 38.04 -22.90
CA ILE A 682 16.20 37.26 -24.11
C ILE A 682 17.32 37.81 -24.99
N THR A 683 18.29 36.95 -25.32
CA THR A 683 19.43 37.32 -26.18
C THR A 683 19.35 36.54 -27.47
N PHE A 684 19.45 37.20 -28.60
CA PHE A 684 19.43 36.59 -29.92
C PHE A 684 20.87 36.40 -30.45
N GLY A 685 21.15 35.22 -31.01
CA GLY A 685 22.45 34.92 -31.61
C GLY A 685 22.80 35.81 -32.80
N ARG A 686 21.81 36.48 -33.38
CA ARG A 686 21.89 37.57 -34.37
C ARG A 686 20.69 38.50 -34.18
N PRO A 687 20.78 39.78 -34.52
CA PRO A 687 19.63 40.67 -34.49
C PRO A 687 18.45 40.14 -35.29
N LEU A 688 17.25 40.29 -34.78
CA LEU A 688 16.00 39.88 -35.47
C LEU A 688 15.86 40.60 -36.82
N THR A 689 15.61 39.89 -37.88
CA THR A 689 15.33 40.51 -39.20
C THR A 689 13.86 40.88 -39.34
N ARG A 690 12.98 40.24 -38.50
CA ARG A 690 11.54 40.49 -38.43
C ARG A 690 11.10 40.54 -36.96
N PRO A 691 9.96 41.19 -36.66
CA PRO A 691 9.43 41.19 -35.31
C PRO A 691 9.13 39.76 -34.79
N ALA A 692 9.36 39.54 -33.50
CA ALA A 692 8.97 38.29 -32.80
C ALA A 692 7.89 38.58 -31.76
N THR A 693 7.04 37.61 -31.50
CA THR A 693 6.04 37.65 -30.44
C THR A 693 6.56 36.85 -29.24
N LEU A 694 6.65 37.51 -28.10
CA LEU A 694 6.91 36.92 -26.81
C LEU A 694 5.60 36.76 -26.05
N ALA A 695 5.34 35.58 -25.53
CA ALA A 695 4.23 35.30 -24.61
C ALA A 695 4.77 34.63 -23.35
N ILE A 696 4.34 35.08 -22.17
CA ILE A 696 4.70 34.50 -20.88
C ILE A 696 3.40 34.07 -20.20
N TYR A 697 3.37 32.82 -19.79
CA TYR A 697 2.23 32.19 -19.14
C TYR A 697 2.59 31.81 -17.73
N SER A 698 1.63 31.88 -16.82
CA SER A 698 1.72 31.18 -15.53
C SER A 698 1.74 29.66 -15.75
N ILE A 699 2.13 28.90 -14.75
CA ILE A 699 2.20 27.43 -14.83
C ILE A 699 0.83 26.78 -15.11
N ASN A 700 -0.27 27.47 -14.80
CA ASN A 700 -1.65 27.04 -15.13
C ASN A 700 -2.11 27.47 -16.53
N GLY A 701 -1.21 27.93 -17.39
CA GLY A 701 -1.50 28.29 -18.78
C GLY A 701 -2.13 29.68 -18.96
N THR A 702 -2.30 30.49 -17.91
CA THR A 702 -2.85 31.86 -18.03
C THR A 702 -1.81 32.77 -18.67
N LEU A 703 -2.15 33.44 -19.75
CA LEU A 703 -1.30 34.43 -20.38
C LEU A 703 -1.13 35.66 -19.48
N LEU A 704 0.09 35.92 -19.03
CA LEU A 704 0.42 37.03 -18.14
C LEU A 704 1.02 38.22 -18.89
N VAL A 705 1.87 37.95 -19.89
CA VAL A 705 2.56 38.96 -20.67
C VAL A 705 2.54 38.57 -22.13
N SER A 706 2.17 39.49 -23.01
CA SER A 706 2.35 39.39 -24.44
C SER A 706 3.04 40.64 -24.93
N ARG A 707 4.15 40.51 -25.68
CA ARG A 707 4.95 41.62 -26.21
C ARG A 707 5.44 41.30 -27.63
N THR A 708 5.52 42.32 -28.44
CA THR A 708 6.18 42.25 -29.74
C THR A 708 7.61 42.77 -29.58
N ILE A 709 8.59 41.96 -29.93
CA ILE A 709 10.00 42.32 -29.97
C ILE A 709 10.28 42.88 -31.36
N PRO A 710 10.77 44.11 -31.46
CA PRO A 710 11.01 44.74 -32.74
C PRO A 710 12.08 44.03 -33.60
N ALA A 711 12.01 44.17 -34.93
CA ALA A 711 13.14 43.84 -35.78
C ALA A 711 14.36 44.72 -35.41
N GLY A 712 15.53 44.14 -35.57
CA GLY A 712 16.81 44.78 -35.18
C GLY A 712 17.24 44.50 -33.72
N SER A 713 16.39 43.89 -32.90
CA SER A 713 16.73 43.59 -31.49
C SER A 713 17.77 42.47 -31.44
N ALA A 714 18.85 42.68 -30.69
CA ALA A 714 19.85 41.68 -30.30
C ALA A 714 19.60 41.15 -28.89
N ASP A 715 19.00 42.00 -28.05
CA ASP A 715 18.56 41.70 -26.68
C ASP A 715 17.16 42.27 -26.45
N TYR A 716 16.39 41.62 -25.54
CA TYR A 716 15.10 42.13 -25.09
C TYR A 716 14.89 41.79 -23.61
N TYR A 717 14.30 42.70 -22.85
CA TYR A 717 14.09 42.55 -21.41
C TYR A 717 12.62 42.66 -21.06
N VAL A 718 12.12 41.78 -20.20
CA VAL A 718 10.77 41.86 -19.65
C VAL A 718 10.83 41.70 -18.14
N SER A 719 10.32 42.70 -17.44
CA SER A 719 10.21 42.63 -15.99
C SER A 719 9.01 41.83 -15.53
N LEU A 720 9.25 40.88 -14.67
CA LEU A 720 8.25 40.10 -13.94
C LEU A 720 8.09 40.57 -12.48
N ALA A 721 8.58 41.78 -12.16
CA ALA A 721 8.61 42.32 -10.76
C ALA A 721 7.22 42.26 -10.10
N ASN A 722 6.13 42.48 -10.88
CA ASN A 722 4.76 42.47 -10.38
C ASN A 722 4.11 41.08 -10.41
N GLN A 723 4.85 40.04 -10.76
CA GLN A 723 4.35 38.66 -10.75
C GLN A 723 4.85 37.93 -9.50
N PRO A 724 4.13 36.95 -8.96
CA PRO A 724 4.58 36.13 -7.84
C PRO A 724 5.92 35.42 -8.13
N GLU A 725 6.66 35.03 -7.07
CA GLU A 725 7.76 34.09 -7.23
C GLU A 725 7.22 32.71 -7.64
N ALA A 726 7.45 32.32 -8.88
CA ALA A 726 6.91 31.11 -9.48
C ALA A 726 7.69 30.72 -10.74
N VAL A 727 7.36 29.57 -11.32
CA VAL A 727 7.82 29.14 -12.63
C VAL A 727 6.86 29.67 -13.71
N TYR A 728 7.42 30.20 -14.80
CA TYR A 728 6.68 30.77 -15.91
C TYR A 728 7.08 30.08 -17.21
N ALA A 729 6.10 29.76 -18.04
CA ALA A 729 6.35 29.27 -19.40
C ALA A 729 6.52 30.48 -20.32
N VAL A 730 7.65 30.53 -21.00
CA VAL A 730 7.98 31.58 -21.95
C VAL A 730 7.94 31.00 -23.35
N GLN A 731 7.20 31.62 -24.25
CA GLN A 731 7.09 31.25 -25.65
C GLN A 731 7.52 32.42 -26.53
N LEU A 732 8.45 32.16 -27.45
CA LEU A 732 8.89 33.09 -28.46
C LEU A 732 8.49 32.54 -29.83
N ARG A 733 7.81 33.36 -30.67
CA ARG A 733 7.45 33.03 -32.05
C ARG A 733 7.98 34.10 -32.96
N SER A 734 8.75 33.70 -33.96
CA SER A 734 9.25 34.59 -35.01
C SER A 734 9.05 33.95 -36.37
N SER A 735 8.84 34.79 -37.39
CA SER A 735 8.88 34.37 -38.81
C SER A 735 10.30 34.23 -39.36
N ASP A 736 11.32 34.63 -38.57
CA ASP A 736 12.73 34.37 -38.90
C ASP A 736 13.03 32.88 -38.74
N LYS A 737 13.53 32.25 -39.81
CA LYS A 737 13.90 30.83 -39.77
C LYS A 737 14.90 30.57 -38.63
N GLY A 738 14.56 29.67 -37.72
CA GLY A 738 15.40 29.24 -36.63
C GLY A 738 15.32 30.11 -35.35
N ILE A 739 14.43 31.10 -35.27
CA ILE A 739 14.22 31.92 -34.08
C ILE A 739 12.80 31.67 -33.53
N THR A 740 12.57 30.48 -33.03
CA THR A 740 11.38 30.12 -32.26
C THR A 740 11.83 29.30 -31.06
N GLY A 741 11.24 29.47 -29.90
CA GLY A 741 11.60 28.68 -28.74
C GLY A 741 10.55 28.79 -27.65
N SER A 742 10.52 27.81 -26.78
CA SER A 742 9.78 27.87 -25.52
C SER A 742 10.71 27.37 -24.40
N THR A 743 10.60 27.97 -23.26
CA THR A 743 11.37 27.60 -22.06
C THR A 743 10.57 27.89 -20.81
N LEU A 744 10.97 27.27 -19.71
CA LEU A 744 10.50 27.62 -18.39
C LEU A 744 11.53 28.50 -17.70
N VAL A 745 11.08 29.56 -17.06
CA VAL A 745 11.94 30.46 -16.27
C VAL A 745 11.38 30.57 -14.86
N ARG A 746 12.26 30.61 -13.88
CA ARG A 746 11.88 30.81 -12.48
C ARG A 746 12.25 32.24 -12.07
N LYS A 747 11.26 32.95 -11.52
CA LYS A 747 11.47 34.22 -10.84
C LYS A 747 11.79 33.94 -9.39
#